data_386d5c318a04be29db8de5f85875d211
#
_entry.id   386d5c318a04be29db8de5f85875d211
#
_cell.length_a   1.000
_cell.length_b   1.000
_cell.length_c   1.000
_cell.angle_alpha   90.00
_cell.angle_beta   90.00
_cell.angle_gamma   90.00
#
_symmetry.space_group_name_H-M   'P 1'
#
loop_
_entity.id
_entity.type
_entity.pdbx_description
1 polymer ?
#
loop_
_entity_poly.entity_id
_entity_poly.type
_entity_poly.pdbx_seq_one_letter_code
_entity_poly.pdbx_strand_id
1 'polypeptide(L)'
;MRDGTLLTAIKVHGSTRDIRYEEYVDILDSLESSFKSLILSEDHFFSWTFKSDPENVDEALAKAWTNQALETAKKLELDLEDIIKEIHDVHAKKCQEESVYLLVWTNVHMSTRNEKKLHAERRNEFMAGTPRHNKAQPVTFVAPDFYEKHLAACEQLVSDLLNVRIYSTISDTHSFLRDIRINIDETFTPDNWSPRVPGDPISMKVLSDNDADLSGMFHQPLADQLMPRGMVDHEEGIVRSGDVYYAPLSMETHPKQPEPFDALFGSVYKSRLPFRMHMLMKHNGMGVFGMKVMLAQFLSFTGSESNKRLRQCYYDLEALSLAGEEIVSSQISFCTWSRNIDDFNEIRQRKHSLARKIASWGSCDVAAVEGDEAESMLSSIGGTMLGSVADAAAAPLYDSLKMAPIARMGSAWEKGSKLYRTNTGRIVSYMPYSKQQLAWVKFIVGPMGSGKTVHLNGEHFSLLLHPDNDELPFILNIDIGPGMKGFCSMVRDALPKHRKHEVVYEKLQNRAESAINSFDTPIGLRYPLSNQIAYLETFLTMLCIGDDTGVAPEGVADVITQIIQLVYKYRAERNTAYEYRPNVSPRVDELLKALDIESANVDNRSIKWWDVVDFLSKHGELHGAAIAQRYAVPVMEDVISTVSDPRIANSFEELTVNNTSETMCRYIERKLTSALNKYPILSGVTRFDIGSSRIVSLDLDEVGKGVGESAVRRLRLMYFLAYFTLTKRIFTGKEHLSEMTSDSSGLFPFDYKAIHTKIIASIERTPKRFSGDEMHRFKGDPMAMQLQELSIREGRKWKVDVILASQRGTDFPKDMIELATDVVILGRGNEANIASLTNHFKLPSNLVERLRSSMRRPNKDGSTVITLIETDKARWELFLYSMYGPSFLWATTSTRDDTIVKDALIEKLGSQTARQLLVELYPSGNLDDEIDDRRRREQVLSNTSIADEQEETPTHILDAIIDDSIRYYERTSLQ
;
A
#
# COMPACT_ATOMS: atom_id res chain seq x y z
N MET A 1 -24.13 24.83 15.88
CA MET A 1 -23.85 26.28 15.93
C MET A 1 -24.64 26.90 17.06
N ARG A 2 -24.30 28.16 17.45
CA ARG A 2 -24.97 28.83 18.60
C ARG A 2 -26.46 29.08 18.39
N ASP A 3 -26.90 29.20 17.16
CA ASP A 3 -28.30 29.42 16.80
C ASP A 3 -29.14 28.12 16.68
N GLY A 4 -28.53 26.96 16.91
CA GLY A 4 -29.15 25.64 16.76
C GLY A 4 -28.96 25.01 15.40
N THR A 5 -28.28 25.66 14.46
CA THR A 5 -27.91 25.07 13.18
C THR A 5 -26.97 23.87 13.39
N LEU A 6 -27.29 22.74 12.78
CA LEU A 6 -26.45 21.55 12.76
C LEU A 6 -25.42 21.65 11.63
N LEU A 7 -24.23 21.13 11.87
CA LEU A 7 -23.16 21.00 10.89
C LEU A 7 -22.54 19.63 10.99
N THR A 8 -22.47 18.95 9.86
CA THR A 8 -21.65 17.72 9.69
C THR A 8 -20.63 17.93 8.58
N ALA A 9 -19.39 17.55 8.87
CA ALA A 9 -18.33 17.53 7.89
C ALA A 9 -18.22 16.14 7.26
N ILE A 10 -18.33 16.07 5.95
CA ILE A 10 -18.07 14.86 5.14
C ILE A 10 -16.68 15.02 4.54
N LYS A 11 -15.75 14.19 4.98
CA LYS A 11 -14.40 14.15 4.42
C LYS A 11 -14.42 13.46 3.07
N VAL A 12 -13.97 14.16 2.03
CA VAL A 12 -13.91 13.64 0.67
C VAL A 12 -12.52 13.07 0.42
N HIS A 13 -12.42 11.74 0.47
CA HIS A 13 -11.15 11.03 0.23
C HIS A 13 -10.74 11.10 -1.24
N GLY A 14 -11.70 11.36 -2.13
CA GLY A 14 -11.48 11.65 -3.53
C GLY A 14 -12.13 10.65 -4.49
N SER A 15 -11.92 10.89 -5.77
CA SER A 15 -12.43 10.00 -6.82
C SER A 15 -11.73 8.65 -6.78
N THR A 16 -12.51 7.58 -6.95
CA THR A 16 -11.99 6.21 -7.09
C THR A 16 -11.48 5.91 -8.50
N ARG A 17 -11.58 6.91 -9.40
CA ARG A 17 -11.17 6.80 -10.80
C ARG A 17 -10.46 8.08 -11.26
N ASP A 18 -9.57 7.96 -12.22
CA ASP A 18 -9.03 9.09 -12.98
C ASP A 18 -10.15 9.62 -13.92
N ILE A 19 -10.78 10.75 -13.56
CA ILE A 19 -11.98 11.28 -14.23
C ILE A 19 -11.58 12.08 -15.46
N ARG A 20 -12.25 11.82 -16.60
CA ARG A 20 -12.20 12.63 -17.81
C ARG A 20 -13.25 13.73 -17.81
N TYR A 21 -13.09 14.71 -18.70
CA TYR A 21 -14.03 15.82 -18.82
C TYR A 21 -15.46 15.34 -19.14
N GLU A 22 -15.63 14.36 -20.03
CA GLU A 22 -16.92 13.79 -20.38
C GLU A 22 -17.59 13.10 -19.16
N GLU A 23 -16.83 12.26 -18.45
CA GLU A 23 -17.31 11.63 -17.20
C GLU A 23 -17.57 12.67 -16.09
N TYR A 24 -16.82 13.78 -16.09
CA TYR A 24 -17.04 14.87 -15.15
C TYR A 24 -18.38 15.56 -15.36
N VAL A 25 -18.82 15.73 -16.61
CA VAL A 25 -20.15 16.25 -16.93
C VAL A 25 -21.25 15.32 -16.39
N ASP A 26 -21.14 14.00 -16.64
CA ASP A 26 -22.10 13.00 -16.10
C ASP A 26 -22.17 13.00 -14.57
N ILE A 27 -21.01 13.19 -13.90
CA ILE A 27 -20.93 13.33 -12.45
C ILE A 27 -21.65 14.58 -11.98
N LEU A 28 -21.45 15.71 -12.66
CA LEU A 28 -22.11 16.98 -12.32
C LEU A 28 -23.63 16.88 -12.47
N ASP A 29 -24.15 16.28 -13.55
CA ASP A 29 -25.58 16.09 -13.78
C ASP A 29 -26.21 15.24 -12.65
N SER A 30 -25.52 14.18 -12.26
CA SER A 30 -25.98 13.30 -11.16
C SER A 30 -25.98 14.02 -9.82
N LEU A 31 -24.88 14.76 -9.51
CA LEU A 31 -24.76 15.51 -8.26
C LEU A 31 -25.75 16.68 -8.21
N GLU A 32 -25.97 17.38 -9.31
CA GLU A 32 -26.97 18.44 -9.38
C GLU A 32 -28.35 17.93 -8.92
N SER A 33 -28.78 16.78 -9.45
CA SER A 33 -30.04 16.15 -9.06
C SER A 33 -30.11 15.86 -7.56
N SER A 34 -29.02 15.32 -6.96
CA SER A 34 -28.93 15.00 -5.54
C SER A 34 -28.97 16.25 -4.66
N PHE A 35 -28.14 17.23 -4.98
CA PHE A 35 -28.08 18.48 -4.23
C PHE A 35 -29.39 19.29 -4.35
N LYS A 36 -29.98 19.34 -5.53
CA LYS A 36 -31.25 20.01 -5.77
C LYS A 36 -32.37 19.48 -4.88
N SER A 37 -32.47 18.15 -4.71
CA SER A 37 -33.49 17.55 -3.84
C SER A 37 -33.40 18.01 -2.39
N LEU A 38 -32.20 18.24 -1.90
CA LEU A 38 -31.93 18.70 -0.53
C LEU A 38 -32.06 20.23 -0.37
N ILE A 39 -31.59 21.01 -1.35
CA ILE A 39 -31.68 22.47 -1.35
C ILE A 39 -33.14 22.95 -1.41
N LEU A 40 -34.00 22.27 -2.14
CA LEU A 40 -35.42 22.57 -2.23
C LEU A 40 -36.16 22.45 -0.89
N SER A 41 -35.61 21.76 0.10
CA SER A 41 -36.17 21.74 1.46
C SER A 41 -35.97 23.05 2.23
N GLU A 42 -35.21 24.00 1.71
CA GLU A 42 -34.91 25.35 2.22
C GLU A 42 -34.09 25.39 3.53
N ASP A 43 -34.10 24.34 4.33
CA ASP A 43 -33.39 24.27 5.61
C ASP A 43 -31.96 23.69 5.48
N HIS A 44 -31.65 23.06 4.36
CA HIS A 44 -30.30 22.59 4.06
C HIS A 44 -29.53 23.58 3.18
N PHE A 45 -28.25 23.73 3.47
CA PHE A 45 -27.29 24.39 2.60
C PHE A 45 -25.92 23.74 2.73
N PHE A 46 -25.05 24.02 1.79
CA PHE A 46 -23.81 23.27 1.63
C PHE A 46 -22.61 24.20 1.48
N SER A 47 -21.45 23.71 1.90
CA SER A 47 -20.21 24.35 1.54
C SER A 47 -19.10 23.37 1.28
N TRP A 48 -18.25 23.68 0.30
CA TRP A 48 -17.05 22.93 -0.02
C TRP A 48 -15.84 23.66 0.56
N THR A 49 -14.95 22.90 1.17
CA THR A 49 -13.65 23.41 1.60
C THR A 49 -12.54 22.61 0.93
N PHE A 50 -11.51 23.32 0.55
CA PHE A 50 -10.29 22.75 0.01
C PHE A 50 -9.09 23.41 0.65
N LYS A 51 -8.09 22.64 1.03
CA LYS A 51 -6.79 23.13 1.52
C LYS A 51 -5.69 22.38 0.78
N SER A 52 -4.67 23.10 0.32
CA SER A 52 -3.42 22.56 -0.19
C SER A 52 -2.24 23.29 0.44
N ASP A 53 -1.34 22.52 1.04
CA ASP A 53 -0.17 23.05 1.73
C ASP A 53 1.08 22.26 1.34
N PRO A 54 1.90 22.80 0.42
CA PRO A 54 3.16 22.19 0.03
C PRO A 54 4.27 22.36 1.08
N GLU A 55 4.13 23.25 2.06
CA GLU A 55 5.09 23.49 3.14
C GLU A 55 4.89 22.55 4.31
N ASN A 56 3.67 22.01 4.49
CA ASN A 56 3.35 21.05 5.55
C ASN A 56 3.44 19.58 5.08
N VAL A 57 4.12 19.34 3.97
CA VAL A 57 4.22 18.00 3.37
C VAL A 57 4.94 16.99 4.26
N ASP A 58 5.95 17.44 5.02
CA ASP A 58 6.74 16.56 5.90
C ASP A 58 5.85 15.98 7.01
N GLU A 59 4.99 16.79 7.63
CA GLU A 59 4.04 16.32 8.63
C GLU A 59 2.98 15.39 8.01
N ALA A 60 2.48 15.73 6.83
CA ALA A 60 1.52 14.89 6.10
C ALA A 60 2.11 13.51 5.74
N LEU A 61 3.35 13.45 5.26
CA LEU A 61 4.07 12.21 4.98
C LEU A 61 4.38 11.44 6.26
N ALA A 62 4.78 12.14 7.33
CA ALA A 62 5.02 11.53 8.63
C ALA A 62 3.77 10.81 9.16
N LYS A 63 2.60 11.46 9.07
CA LYS A 63 1.30 10.88 9.45
C LYS A 63 0.84 9.74 8.53
N ALA A 64 1.05 9.90 7.22
CA ALA A 64 0.59 8.93 6.23
C ALA A 64 1.43 7.64 6.21
N TRP A 65 2.74 7.72 6.49
CA TRP A 65 3.66 6.60 6.31
C TRP A 65 4.88 6.60 7.22
N THR A 66 5.67 7.68 7.31
CA THR A 66 7.05 7.65 7.82
C THR A 66 7.12 7.26 9.29
N ASN A 67 6.25 7.84 10.16
CA ASN A 67 6.25 7.51 11.59
C ASN A 67 5.97 6.03 11.83
N GLN A 68 4.97 5.50 11.13
CA GLN A 68 4.62 4.08 11.20
C GLN A 68 5.75 3.18 10.67
N ALA A 69 6.39 3.57 9.56
CA ALA A 69 7.49 2.81 8.97
C ALA A 69 8.71 2.75 9.91
N LEU A 70 9.09 3.88 10.52
CA LEU A 70 10.17 3.95 11.50
C LEU A 70 9.86 3.14 12.77
N GLU A 71 8.63 3.23 13.27
CA GLU A 71 8.20 2.47 14.44
C GLU A 71 8.26 0.96 14.16
N THR A 72 7.76 0.51 13.00
CA THR A 72 7.81 -0.88 12.59
C THR A 72 9.26 -1.37 12.40
N ALA A 73 10.11 -0.59 11.72
CA ALA A 73 11.52 -0.93 11.54
C ALA A 73 12.24 -1.09 12.90
N LYS A 74 12.02 -0.16 13.83
CA LYS A 74 12.55 -0.24 15.20
C LYS A 74 12.05 -1.48 15.95
N LYS A 75 10.75 -1.79 15.87
CA LYS A 75 10.14 -2.96 16.50
C LYS A 75 10.72 -4.28 15.97
N LEU A 76 11.03 -4.32 14.67
CA LEU A 76 11.65 -5.47 14.01
C LEU A 76 13.17 -5.52 14.12
N GLU A 77 13.80 -4.55 14.79
CA GLU A 77 15.26 -4.39 14.91
C GLU A 77 15.96 -4.25 13.53
N LEU A 78 15.31 -3.54 12.59
CA LEU A 78 15.84 -3.27 11.26
C LEU A 78 16.48 -1.88 11.19
N ASP A 79 17.75 -1.83 10.80
CA ASP A 79 18.46 -0.58 10.52
C ASP A 79 18.16 -0.12 9.09
N LEU A 80 16.99 0.50 8.92
CA LEU A 80 16.47 1.01 7.63
C LEU A 80 16.06 2.49 7.70
N GLU A 81 16.47 3.19 8.76
CA GLU A 81 16.07 4.58 9.00
C GLU A 81 16.52 5.51 7.86
N ASP A 82 17.73 5.31 7.33
CA ASP A 82 18.28 6.03 6.20
C ASP A 82 17.41 5.90 4.94
N ILE A 83 17.02 4.67 4.60
CA ILE A 83 16.18 4.37 3.43
C ILE A 83 14.79 4.97 3.59
N ILE A 84 14.20 4.85 4.80
CA ILE A 84 12.86 5.39 5.08
C ILE A 84 12.87 6.92 4.96
N LYS A 85 13.86 7.59 5.54
CA LYS A 85 14.02 9.06 5.43
C LYS A 85 14.26 9.50 4.00
N GLU A 86 15.08 8.79 3.24
CA GLU A 86 15.33 9.11 1.83
C GLU A 86 14.04 8.99 0.98
N ILE A 87 13.21 7.97 1.19
CA ILE A 87 11.91 7.85 0.52
C ILE A 87 10.99 9.01 0.92
N HIS A 88 10.99 9.40 2.20
CA HIS A 88 10.27 10.57 2.67
C HIS A 88 10.70 11.83 1.90
N ASP A 89 11.99 12.12 1.85
CA ASP A 89 12.57 13.32 1.23
C ASP A 89 12.28 13.40 -0.27
N VAL A 90 12.30 12.25 -0.96
CA VAL A 90 11.95 12.18 -2.39
C VAL A 90 10.48 12.55 -2.61
N HIS A 91 9.57 12.06 -1.73
CA HIS A 91 8.16 12.41 -1.80
C HIS A 91 7.90 13.85 -1.39
N ALA A 92 8.58 14.39 -0.36
CA ALA A 92 8.42 15.76 0.11
C ALA A 92 8.69 16.79 -0.99
N LYS A 93 9.65 16.52 -1.87
CA LYS A 93 9.96 17.41 -3.02
C LYS A 93 8.84 17.49 -4.05
N LYS A 94 7.94 16.51 -4.11
CA LYS A 94 6.94 16.36 -5.18
C LYS A 94 5.50 16.32 -4.67
N CYS A 95 5.28 16.09 -3.38
CA CYS A 95 3.97 15.99 -2.76
C CYS A 95 3.55 17.28 -2.06
N GLN A 96 2.32 17.30 -1.58
CA GLN A 96 1.75 18.34 -0.75
C GLN A 96 0.63 17.76 0.12
N GLU A 97 0.38 18.40 1.27
CA GLU A 97 -0.81 18.13 2.04
C GLU A 97 -2.05 18.60 1.28
N GLU A 98 -3.10 17.80 1.25
CA GLU A 98 -4.37 18.15 0.60
C GLU A 98 -5.53 17.60 1.41
N SER A 99 -6.53 18.44 1.69
CA SER A 99 -7.78 18.04 2.33
C SER A 99 -8.98 18.66 1.64
N VAL A 100 -10.08 17.89 1.59
CA VAL A 100 -11.37 18.29 1.00
C VAL A 100 -12.48 17.89 1.95
N TYR A 101 -13.36 18.84 2.26
CA TYR A 101 -14.60 18.57 3.01
C TYR A 101 -15.80 19.13 2.28
N LEU A 102 -16.87 18.37 2.29
CA LEU A 102 -18.24 18.82 2.02
C LEU A 102 -18.93 19.02 3.38
N LEU A 103 -19.35 20.24 3.66
CA LEU A 103 -20.03 20.60 4.89
C LEU A 103 -21.52 20.67 4.63
N VAL A 104 -22.29 19.90 5.38
CA VAL A 104 -23.75 19.87 5.34
C VAL A 104 -24.29 20.65 6.50
N TRP A 105 -25.06 21.67 6.21
CA TRP A 105 -25.67 22.55 7.19
C TRP A 105 -27.19 22.36 7.20
N THR A 106 -27.78 22.32 8.38
CA THR A 106 -29.23 22.29 8.51
C THR A 106 -29.68 23.32 9.55
N ASN A 107 -30.45 24.29 9.09
CA ASN A 107 -30.85 25.43 9.90
C ASN A 107 -32.35 25.41 10.21
N VAL A 108 -32.69 25.23 11.46
CA VAL A 108 -34.09 25.19 11.97
C VAL A 108 -34.87 26.49 11.63
N HIS A 109 -34.18 27.61 11.57
CA HIS A 109 -34.85 28.89 11.26
C HIS A 109 -35.26 29.03 9.80
N MET A 110 -34.73 28.19 8.91
CA MET A 110 -35.07 28.17 7.50
C MET A 110 -36.14 27.13 7.18
N SER A 111 -36.53 26.27 8.14
CA SER A 111 -37.58 25.25 7.99
C SER A 111 -38.97 25.90 7.86
N THR A 112 -39.93 25.11 7.37
CA THR A 112 -41.33 25.55 7.22
C THR A 112 -41.96 25.94 8.56
N ARG A 113 -43.01 26.76 8.52
CA ARG A 113 -43.73 27.21 9.73
C ARG A 113 -44.26 26.00 10.56
N ASN A 114 -44.71 24.93 9.89
CA ASN A 114 -45.22 23.74 10.56
C ASN A 114 -44.13 22.94 11.24
N GLU A 115 -43.00 22.79 10.59
CA GLU A 115 -41.82 22.11 11.16
C GLU A 115 -41.30 22.90 12.37
N LYS A 116 -41.15 24.21 12.24
CA LYS A 116 -40.73 25.07 13.39
C LYS A 116 -41.66 24.88 14.59
N LYS A 117 -42.96 24.78 14.37
CA LYS A 117 -43.93 24.55 15.45
C LYS A 117 -43.74 23.18 16.08
N LEU A 118 -43.62 22.14 15.27
CA LEU A 118 -43.39 20.75 15.71
C LEU A 118 -42.08 20.65 16.52
N HIS A 119 -40.99 21.24 16.03
CA HIS A 119 -39.72 21.28 16.75
C HIS A 119 -39.81 22.00 18.08
N ALA A 120 -40.52 23.12 18.14
CA ALA A 120 -40.72 23.86 19.37
C ALA A 120 -41.54 23.05 20.39
N GLU A 121 -42.57 22.33 19.95
CA GLU A 121 -43.38 21.46 20.81
C GLU A 121 -42.54 20.29 21.36
N ARG A 122 -41.83 19.56 20.53
CA ARG A 122 -40.96 18.46 20.95
C ARG A 122 -39.81 18.91 21.86
N ARG A 123 -39.20 20.05 21.55
CA ARG A 123 -38.22 20.68 22.43
C ARG A 123 -38.78 20.97 23.82
N ASN A 124 -39.99 21.53 23.89
CA ASN A 124 -40.65 21.84 25.17
C ASN A 124 -40.99 20.55 25.95
N GLU A 125 -41.46 19.49 25.30
CA GLU A 125 -41.70 18.17 25.90
C GLU A 125 -40.41 17.62 26.52
N PHE A 126 -39.32 17.60 25.77
CA PHE A 126 -38.04 17.14 26.26
C PHE A 126 -37.51 17.96 27.44
N MET A 127 -37.61 19.29 27.33
CA MET A 127 -37.16 20.20 28.38
C MET A 127 -38.02 20.10 29.64
N ALA A 128 -39.28 19.72 29.54
CA ALA A 128 -40.16 19.51 30.70
C ALA A 128 -39.73 18.39 31.63
N GLY A 129 -39.10 17.35 31.05
CA GLY A 129 -38.50 16.22 31.79
C GLY A 129 -37.09 16.47 32.32
N THR A 130 -36.47 17.60 31.99
CA THR A 130 -35.08 17.88 32.36
C THR A 130 -35.01 18.82 33.58
N PRO A 131 -34.16 18.53 34.62
CA PRO A 131 -33.99 19.42 35.77
C PRO A 131 -33.59 20.83 35.33
N ARG A 132 -34.29 21.83 35.85
CA ARG A 132 -33.99 23.24 35.54
C ARG A 132 -32.72 23.72 36.25
N HIS A 133 -31.57 23.53 35.61
CA HIS A 133 -30.33 24.22 36.02
C HIS A 133 -30.21 25.56 35.30
N ASN A 134 -30.46 26.61 36.03
CA ASN A 134 -30.86 27.91 35.50
C ASN A 134 -29.95 28.64 34.54
N LYS A 135 -28.76 28.32 34.28
CA LYS A 135 -27.88 29.03 33.31
C LYS A 135 -26.80 28.19 32.63
N ALA A 136 -26.68 26.94 33.01
CA ALA A 136 -25.62 26.07 32.54
C ALA A 136 -26.06 25.10 31.45
N GLN A 137 -27.30 25.10 31.02
CA GLN A 137 -27.80 24.25 29.95
C GLN A 137 -27.48 24.85 28.58
N PRO A 138 -27.06 24.06 27.61
CA PRO A 138 -26.87 24.54 26.26
C PRO A 138 -28.18 25.15 25.74
N VAL A 139 -28.13 26.42 25.35
CA VAL A 139 -29.25 27.14 24.73
C VAL A 139 -29.72 26.44 23.43
N THR A 140 -28.91 25.57 22.93
CA THR A 140 -28.99 24.89 21.61
C THR A 140 -29.39 23.42 21.71
N PHE A 141 -30.41 23.11 22.48
CA PHE A 141 -30.98 21.75 22.38
C PHE A 141 -31.67 21.59 21.03
N VAL A 142 -31.28 20.56 20.28
CA VAL A 142 -31.86 20.18 18.99
C VAL A 142 -32.86 19.04 19.21
N ALA A 143 -34.08 19.19 18.66
CA ALA A 143 -35.07 18.11 18.73
C ALA A 143 -34.58 16.86 17.98
N PRO A 144 -34.86 15.63 18.49
CA PRO A 144 -34.38 14.39 17.87
C PRO A 144 -34.74 14.24 16.40
N ASP A 145 -35.96 14.59 16.00
CA ASP A 145 -36.42 14.53 14.63
C ASP A 145 -35.66 15.46 13.66
N PHE A 146 -35.20 16.61 14.16
CA PHE A 146 -34.37 17.51 13.38
C PHE A 146 -32.95 16.95 13.18
N TYR A 147 -32.41 16.32 14.22
CA TYR A 147 -31.15 15.61 14.12
C TYR A 147 -31.21 14.43 13.14
N GLU A 148 -32.27 13.61 13.20
CA GLU A 148 -32.49 12.50 12.27
C GLU A 148 -32.62 12.97 10.82
N LYS A 149 -33.34 14.06 10.57
CA LYS A 149 -33.43 14.69 9.24
C LYS A 149 -32.05 15.12 8.71
N HIS A 150 -31.25 15.75 9.57
CA HIS A 150 -29.89 16.15 9.24
C HIS A 150 -29.00 14.96 8.91
N LEU A 151 -29.02 13.92 9.76
CA LEU A 151 -28.22 12.72 9.56
C LEU A 151 -28.59 11.99 8.26
N ALA A 152 -29.89 11.85 7.99
CA ALA A 152 -30.38 11.25 6.75
C ALA A 152 -29.87 12.00 5.51
N ALA A 153 -29.87 13.32 5.52
CA ALA A 153 -29.31 14.13 4.43
C ALA A 153 -27.79 13.88 4.24
N CYS A 154 -27.04 13.74 5.35
CA CYS A 154 -25.61 13.44 5.29
C CYS A 154 -25.34 12.04 4.72
N GLU A 155 -26.07 11.04 5.19
CA GLU A 155 -25.94 9.64 4.72
C GLU A 155 -26.35 9.52 3.23
N GLN A 156 -27.39 10.21 2.81
CA GLN A 156 -27.78 10.28 1.41
C GLN A 156 -26.64 10.84 0.55
N LEU A 157 -26.05 11.97 0.94
CA LEU A 157 -24.96 12.57 0.18
C LEU A 157 -23.71 11.69 0.11
N VAL A 158 -23.36 10.99 1.20
CA VAL A 158 -22.27 10.02 1.16
C VAL A 158 -22.55 8.90 0.16
N SER A 159 -23.78 8.40 0.13
CA SER A 159 -24.21 7.38 -0.83
C SER A 159 -24.19 7.91 -2.27
N ASP A 160 -24.71 9.11 -2.50
CA ASP A 160 -24.78 9.73 -3.82
C ASP A 160 -23.39 10.04 -4.37
N LEU A 161 -22.45 10.52 -3.53
CA LEU A 161 -21.06 10.70 -3.89
C LEU A 161 -20.40 9.37 -4.28
N LEU A 162 -20.68 8.30 -3.54
CA LEU A 162 -20.12 6.98 -3.88
C LEU A 162 -20.69 6.45 -5.20
N ASN A 163 -21.98 6.69 -5.49
CA ASN A 163 -22.62 6.30 -6.75
C ASN A 163 -21.94 6.95 -7.97
N VAL A 164 -21.45 8.18 -7.81
CA VAL A 164 -20.65 8.89 -8.83
C VAL A 164 -19.15 8.67 -8.67
N ARG A 165 -18.73 7.61 -7.95
CA ARG A 165 -17.35 7.21 -7.75
C ARG A 165 -16.47 8.20 -6.98
N ILE A 166 -17.06 8.95 -6.07
CA ILE A 166 -16.36 9.80 -5.13
C ILE A 166 -16.46 9.18 -3.74
N TYR A 167 -15.34 8.68 -3.23
CA TYR A 167 -15.30 8.08 -1.90
C TYR A 167 -15.26 9.15 -0.82
N SER A 168 -16.18 9.07 0.13
CA SER A 168 -16.30 10.02 1.23
C SER A 168 -16.78 9.33 2.50
N THR A 169 -16.51 9.95 3.64
CA THR A 169 -16.95 9.45 4.96
C THR A 169 -17.35 10.62 5.85
N ILE A 170 -18.33 10.42 6.73
CA ILE A 170 -18.64 11.41 7.78
C ILE A 170 -17.43 11.51 8.70
N SER A 171 -16.93 12.73 8.87
CA SER A 171 -15.74 12.99 9.69
C SER A 171 -16.09 12.91 11.18
N ASP A 172 -15.15 12.44 11.98
CA ASP A 172 -15.22 12.56 13.42
C ASP A 172 -15.19 14.04 13.86
N THR A 173 -16.06 14.39 14.80
CA THR A 173 -16.21 15.76 15.28
C THR A 173 -14.93 16.32 15.89
N HIS A 174 -14.20 15.53 16.66
CA HIS A 174 -12.95 15.99 17.30
C HIS A 174 -11.86 16.26 16.26
N SER A 175 -11.74 15.38 15.27
CA SER A 175 -10.78 15.54 14.16
C SER A 175 -11.09 16.77 13.33
N PHE A 176 -12.35 16.99 12.96
CA PHE A 176 -12.75 18.16 12.18
C PHE A 176 -12.52 19.47 12.94
N LEU A 177 -12.90 19.54 14.21
CA LEU A 177 -12.68 20.73 15.04
C LEU A 177 -11.18 21.01 15.28
N ARG A 178 -10.36 19.95 15.37
CA ARG A 178 -8.91 20.09 15.39
C ARG A 178 -8.38 20.72 14.09
N ASP A 179 -8.86 20.28 12.95
CA ASP A 179 -8.49 20.83 11.65
C ASP A 179 -8.88 22.31 11.55
N ILE A 180 -10.07 22.69 12.04
CA ILE A 180 -10.49 24.10 12.12
C ILE A 180 -9.48 24.90 12.97
N ARG A 181 -9.12 24.41 14.17
CA ARG A 181 -8.20 25.12 15.05
C ARG A 181 -6.81 25.28 14.44
N ILE A 182 -6.28 24.23 13.77
CA ILE A 182 -5.00 24.31 13.04
C ILE A 182 -5.08 25.40 11.95
N ASN A 183 -6.20 25.50 11.26
CA ASN A 183 -6.40 26.52 10.22
C ASN A 183 -6.53 27.94 10.78
N ILE A 184 -6.87 28.10 12.07
CA ILE A 184 -6.94 29.38 12.78
C ILE A 184 -5.58 29.75 13.40
N ASP A 185 -4.99 28.84 14.15
CA ASP A 185 -3.73 29.03 14.88
C ASP A 185 -2.96 27.70 14.99
N GLU A 186 -2.15 27.40 13.99
CA GLU A 186 -1.35 26.15 13.96
C GLU A 186 -0.26 26.17 15.03
N THR A 187 0.34 27.33 15.31
CA THR A 187 1.48 27.45 16.23
C THR A 187 1.11 27.21 17.70
N PHE A 188 -0.16 27.42 18.07
CA PHE A 188 -0.69 27.16 19.40
C PHE A 188 -1.61 25.93 19.46
N THR A 189 -1.45 24.99 18.53
CA THR A 189 -2.21 23.74 18.48
C THR A 189 -1.28 22.55 18.59
N PRO A 190 -0.99 22.08 19.83
CA PRO A 190 -0.09 20.93 20.02
C PRO A 190 -0.69 19.65 19.43
N ASP A 191 0.19 18.67 19.15
CA ASP A 191 -0.21 17.43 18.48
C ASP A 191 -1.24 16.60 19.23
N ASN A 192 -1.25 16.66 20.54
CA ASN A 192 -2.20 15.97 21.41
C ASN A 192 -3.44 16.80 21.76
N TRP A 193 -3.61 18.01 21.17
CA TRP A 193 -4.79 18.81 21.42
C TRP A 193 -6.05 18.16 20.84
N SER A 194 -7.10 18.09 21.64
CA SER A 194 -8.43 17.67 21.23
C SER A 194 -9.47 18.63 21.81
N PRO A 195 -10.50 19.01 21.04
CA PRO A 195 -11.59 19.82 21.57
C PRO A 195 -12.34 19.05 22.64
N ARG A 196 -12.98 19.78 23.56
CA ARG A 196 -13.92 19.20 24.51
C ARG A 196 -15.33 19.63 24.13
N VAL A 197 -16.15 18.66 23.81
CA VAL A 197 -17.53 18.86 23.38
C VAL A 197 -18.51 18.20 24.36
N PRO A 198 -19.78 18.62 24.39
CA PRO A 198 -20.79 17.98 25.22
C PRO A 198 -20.87 16.48 24.95
N GLY A 199 -20.79 15.68 26.00
CA GLY A 199 -20.73 14.22 25.93
C GLY A 199 -19.36 13.63 26.22
N ASP A 200 -18.30 14.41 26.15
CA ASP A 200 -16.97 13.96 26.54
C ASP A 200 -16.85 13.71 28.03
N PRO A 201 -16.00 12.76 28.46
CA PRO A 201 -15.76 12.51 29.89
C PRO A 201 -15.25 13.76 30.59
N ILE A 202 -15.93 14.15 31.67
CA ILE A 202 -15.50 15.26 32.52
C ILE A 202 -14.38 14.74 33.44
N SER A 203 -13.18 15.29 33.28
CA SER A 203 -12.09 15.02 34.20
C SER A 203 -12.32 15.79 35.49
N MET A 204 -12.83 15.11 36.51
CA MET A 204 -12.89 15.70 37.85
C MET A 204 -11.47 15.78 38.42
N LYS A 205 -10.73 16.82 38.15
CA LYS A 205 -9.63 17.25 39.01
C LYS A 205 -10.25 17.94 40.20
N VAL A 206 -10.07 17.41 41.38
CA VAL A 206 -10.28 18.16 42.64
C VAL A 206 -9.28 19.32 42.63
N LEU A 207 -9.75 20.51 42.27
CA LEU A 207 -8.90 21.63 41.95
C LEU A 207 -8.60 22.52 43.18
N SER A 208 -9.35 22.35 44.29
CA SER A 208 -9.07 23.07 45.50
C SER A 208 -9.81 22.48 46.70
N ASP A 209 -9.37 22.82 47.90
CA ASP A 209 -10.09 22.55 49.15
C ASP A 209 -11.43 23.35 49.26
N ASN A 210 -11.84 24.02 48.21
CA ASN A 210 -13.07 24.79 48.16
C ASN A 210 -14.14 24.01 47.40
N ASP A 211 -14.97 23.24 48.11
CA ASP A 211 -16.08 22.47 47.59
C ASP A 211 -17.13 23.24 46.77
N ALA A 212 -17.04 24.53 46.70
CA ALA A 212 -17.97 25.41 45.96
C ALA A 212 -17.49 25.74 44.53
N ASP A 213 -16.25 25.43 44.17
CA ASP A 213 -15.73 25.70 42.81
C ASP A 213 -16.05 24.56 41.83
N LEU A 214 -17.12 24.71 41.08
CA LEU A 214 -17.57 23.82 40.04
C LEU A 214 -17.01 24.15 38.64
N SER A 215 -16.11 25.14 38.54
CA SER A 215 -15.59 25.59 37.23
C SER A 215 -14.93 24.47 36.41
N GLY A 216 -14.30 23.51 37.06
CA GLY A 216 -13.72 22.33 36.43
C GLY A 216 -14.71 21.34 35.77
N MET A 217 -16.02 21.49 36.08
CA MET A 217 -17.10 20.69 35.50
C MET A 217 -17.63 21.25 34.18
N PHE A 218 -17.26 22.47 33.80
CA PHE A 218 -17.72 23.09 32.58
C PHE A 218 -16.61 23.12 31.54
N HIS A 219 -16.97 22.75 30.32
CA HIS A 219 -16.08 22.98 29.19
C HIS A 219 -16.11 24.47 28.80
N GLN A 220 -14.96 24.98 28.36
CA GLN A 220 -14.90 26.29 27.73
C GLN A 220 -15.81 26.30 26.49
N PRO A 221 -16.44 27.44 26.15
CA PRO A 221 -17.16 27.58 24.90
C PRO A 221 -16.30 27.14 23.72
N LEU A 222 -16.89 26.48 22.76
CA LEU A 222 -16.14 25.92 21.62
C LEU A 222 -15.39 27.01 20.84
N ALA A 223 -15.97 28.23 20.73
CA ALA A 223 -15.30 29.34 20.09
C ALA A 223 -13.98 29.73 20.80
N ASP A 224 -13.96 29.72 22.13
CA ASP A 224 -12.75 30.00 22.90
C ASP A 224 -11.70 28.89 22.81
N GLN A 225 -12.16 27.66 22.65
CA GLN A 225 -11.27 26.54 22.42
C GLN A 225 -10.63 26.59 21.04
N LEU A 226 -11.38 26.99 20.00
CA LEU A 226 -10.92 27.06 18.62
C LEU A 226 -10.06 28.30 18.36
N MET A 227 -10.33 29.40 19.03
CA MET A 227 -9.61 30.67 18.89
C MET A 227 -9.03 31.13 20.24
N PRO A 228 -7.93 30.48 20.69
CA PRO A 228 -7.37 30.72 22.03
C PRO A 228 -6.64 32.05 22.15
N ARG A 229 -6.28 32.65 21.02
CA ARG A 229 -5.57 33.96 20.96
C ARG A 229 -6.28 34.91 19.99
N GLY A 230 -6.12 36.19 20.21
CA GLY A 230 -6.58 37.21 19.27
C GLY A 230 -5.74 37.24 18.00
N MET A 231 -6.37 37.66 16.94
CA MET A 231 -5.70 37.93 15.65
C MET A 231 -5.27 39.41 15.62
N VAL A 232 -4.25 39.70 14.84
CA VAL A 232 -3.74 41.07 14.64
C VAL A 232 -3.87 41.44 13.17
N ASP A 233 -4.64 42.46 12.90
CA ASP A 233 -4.81 42.98 11.55
C ASP A 233 -3.60 43.82 11.15
N HIS A 234 -3.18 43.66 9.91
CA HIS A 234 -2.09 44.40 9.27
C HIS A 234 -2.58 45.10 8.01
N GLU A 235 -1.73 45.96 7.47
CA GLU A 235 -2.01 46.64 6.22
C GLU A 235 -2.36 45.69 5.07
N GLU A 236 -3.12 46.18 4.11
CA GLU A 236 -3.49 45.46 2.86
C GLU A 236 -4.38 44.23 3.09
N GLY A 237 -5.18 44.19 4.14
CA GLY A 237 -6.07 43.08 4.39
C GLY A 237 -5.34 41.79 4.76
N ILE A 238 -4.19 41.88 5.43
CA ILE A 238 -3.41 40.75 5.93
C ILE A 238 -3.65 40.61 7.43
N VAL A 239 -3.80 39.36 7.89
CA VAL A 239 -4.01 39.01 9.30
C VAL A 239 -2.86 38.18 9.81
N ARG A 240 -2.41 38.45 11.02
CA ARG A 240 -1.49 37.57 11.75
C ARG A 240 -2.22 36.80 12.83
N SER A 241 -2.12 35.50 12.80
CA SER A 241 -2.53 34.61 13.89
C SER A 241 -1.32 33.78 14.34
N GLY A 242 -0.92 33.98 15.59
CA GLY A 242 0.32 33.36 16.07
C GLY A 242 1.55 33.81 15.29
N ASP A 243 2.29 32.86 14.75
CA ASP A 243 3.50 33.07 13.96
C ASP A 243 3.28 32.89 12.44
N VAL A 244 2.04 33.07 11.98
CA VAL A 244 1.66 32.92 10.58
C VAL A 244 0.93 34.16 10.10
N TYR A 245 1.33 34.69 8.95
CA TYR A 245 0.58 35.68 8.20
C TYR A 245 -0.41 35.01 7.25
N TYR A 246 -1.65 35.48 7.27
CA TYR A 246 -2.74 35.06 6.41
C TYR A 246 -3.18 36.20 5.51
N ALA A 247 -3.36 35.92 4.23
CA ALA A 247 -3.88 36.90 3.27
C ALA A 247 -5.20 36.37 2.68
N PRO A 248 -6.34 36.69 3.30
CA PRO A 248 -7.65 36.33 2.77
C PRO A 248 -7.98 37.14 1.51
N LEU A 249 -8.74 36.51 0.62
CA LEU A 249 -9.26 37.08 -0.62
C LEU A 249 -10.70 36.64 -0.79
N SER A 250 -11.58 37.59 -1.12
CA SER A 250 -12.98 37.32 -1.39
C SER A 250 -13.29 37.49 -2.88
N MET A 251 -14.08 36.58 -3.45
CA MET A 251 -14.54 36.74 -4.83
C MET A 251 -15.62 37.80 -4.88
N GLU A 252 -15.36 38.87 -5.63
CA GLU A 252 -16.32 39.98 -5.84
C GLU A 252 -17.19 39.70 -7.06
N THR A 253 -16.58 39.24 -8.13
CA THR A 253 -17.28 38.91 -9.38
C THR A 253 -17.03 37.46 -9.74
N HIS A 254 -18.10 36.69 -9.86
CA HIS A 254 -18.01 35.30 -10.25
C HIS A 254 -17.60 35.14 -11.73
N PRO A 255 -16.98 33.98 -12.10
CA PRO A 255 -16.52 33.73 -13.46
C PRO A 255 -17.61 33.92 -14.51
N LYS A 256 -17.26 34.61 -15.61
CA LYS A 256 -18.15 34.71 -16.79
C LYS A 256 -18.38 33.38 -17.46
N GLN A 257 -17.42 32.49 -17.39
CA GLN A 257 -17.48 31.12 -17.86
C GLN A 257 -16.93 30.22 -16.76
N PRO A 258 -17.77 29.55 -16.00
CA PRO A 258 -17.32 28.65 -14.93
C PRO A 258 -16.41 27.56 -15.48
N GLU A 259 -15.23 27.43 -14.93
CA GLU A 259 -14.26 26.40 -15.25
C GLU A 259 -14.15 25.40 -14.09
N PRO A 260 -13.81 24.11 -14.37
CA PRO A 260 -13.56 23.14 -13.32
C PRO A 260 -12.48 23.60 -12.33
N PHE A 261 -12.62 23.24 -11.07
CA PHE A 261 -11.66 23.53 -10.01
C PHE A 261 -10.23 23.12 -10.37
N ASP A 262 -10.05 22.01 -11.06
CA ASP A 262 -8.74 21.49 -11.47
C ASP A 262 -7.95 22.44 -12.37
N ALA A 263 -8.62 23.33 -13.11
CA ALA A 263 -7.97 24.36 -13.92
C ALA A 263 -7.28 25.41 -13.00
N LEU A 264 -7.96 25.91 -11.97
CA LEU A 264 -7.37 26.76 -10.95
C LEU A 264 -6.24 26.04 -10.21
N PHE A 265 -6.52 24.84 -9.69
CA PHE A 265 -5.57 24.09 -8.90
C PHE A 265 -4.28 23.78 -9.66
N GLY A 266 -4.37 23.37 -10.94
CA GLY A 266 -3.20 23.10 -11.77
C GLY A 266 -2.28 24.32 -11.97
N SER A 267 -2.85 25.53 -11.97
CA SER A 267 -2.08 26.76 -12.04
C SER A 267 -1.40 27.12 -10.70
N VAL A 268 -2.07 26.85 -9.59
CA VAL A 268 -1.56 27.12 -8.23
C VAL A 268 -0.49 26.11 -7.86
N TYR A 269 -0.71 24.83 -8.13
CA TYR A 269 0.21 23.73 -7.85
C TYR A 269 1.61 23.94 -8.45
N LYS A 270 1.69 24.40 -9.71
CA LYS A 270 2.97 24.69 -10.39
C LYS A 270 3.83 25.71 -9.66
N SER A 271 3.24 26.57 -8.88
CA SER A 271 3.91 27.61 -8.08
C SER A 271 4.18 27.18 -6.64
N ARG A 272 3.76 25.96 -6.23
CA ARG A 272 3.84 25.46 -4.86
C ARG A 272 3.33 26.49 -3.83
N LEU A 273 2.20 27.14 -4.16
CA LEU A 273 1.61 28.15 -3.30
C LEU A 273 0.64 27.51 -2.33
N PRO A 274 0.80 27.69 -1.01
CA PRO A 274 -0.19 27.24 -0.04
C PRO A 274 -1.47 28.06 -0.18
N PHE A 275 -2.62 27.37 -0.23
CA PHE A 275 -3.92 28.07 -0.25
C PHE A 275 -5.06 27.19 0.23
N ARG A 276 -6.13 27.85 0.62
CA ARG A 276 -7.42 27.24 0.90
C ARG A 276 -8.54 27.98 0.19
N MET A 277 -9.64 27.28 -0.07
CA MET A 277 -10.87 27.79 -0.65
C MET A 277 -12.05 27.31 0.17
N HIS A 278 -12.98 28.20 0.43
CA HIS A 278 -14.28 27.88 1.00
C HIS A 278 -15.37 28.42 0.08
N MET A 279 -16.25 27.55 -0.39
CA MET A 279 -17.35 27.87 -1.29
C MET A 279 -18.66 27.52 -0.61
N LEU A 280 -19.46 28.52 -0.30
CA LEU A 280 -20.75 28.38 0.37
C LEU A 280 -21.88 28.51 -0.65
N MET A 281 -22.82 27.57 -0.65
CA MET A 281 -23.99 27.52 -1.53
C MET A 281 -25.26 27.46 -0.68
N LYS A 282 -26.15 28.42 -0.88
CA LYS A 282 -27.47 28.49 -0.21
C LYS A 282 -28.59 28.53 -1.24
N HIS A 283 -29.78 28.08 -0.84
CA HIS A 283 -30.97 28.21 -1.67
C HIS A 283 -31.33 29.70 -1.93
N ASN A 284 -32.30 29.95 -2.78
CA ASN A 284 -32.82 31.29 -3.09
C ASN A 284 -31.77 32.24 -3.68
N GLY A 285 -31.02 31.81 -4.68
CA GLY A 285 -30.06 32.67 -5.36
C GLY A 285 -30.68 33.90 -5.98
N MET A 286 -31.92 33.85 -6.41
CA MET A 286 -32.64 35.03 -6.90
C MET A 286 -32.78 36.13 -5.86
N GLY A 287 -32.77 35.77 -4.58
CA GLY A 287 -32.79 36.73 -3.44
C GLY A 287 -31.56 37.66 -3.37
N VAL A 288 -30.43 37.28 -4.00
CA VAL A 288 -29.20 38.08 -4.10
C VAL A 288 -29.47 39.43 -4.79
N PHE A 289 -30.38 39.44 -5.75
CA PHE A 289 -30.74 40.67 -6.46
C PHE A 289 -31.50 41.64 -5.54
N GLY A 290 -32.38 41.14 -4.66
CA GLY A 290 -33.10 41.91 -3.67
C GLY A 290 -33.72 43.20 -4.24
N MET A 291 -33.52 44.32 -3.55
CA MET A 291 -33.96 45.63 -4.03
C MET A 291 -33.15 46.18 -5.20
N LYS A 292 -31.97 45.59 -5.52
CA LYS A 292 -31.10 46.11 -6.60
C LYS A 292 -31.82 46.12 -7.95
N VAL A 293 -32.55 45.02 -8.30
CA VAL A 293 -33.33 44.92 -9.54
C VAL A 293 -34.50 45.90 -9.54
N MET A 294 -35.20 46.00 -8.44
CA MET A 294 -36.32 46.96 -8.32
C MET A 294 -35.83 48.40 -8.51
N LEU A 295 -34.70 48.78 -7.87
CA LEU A 295 -34.08 50.09 -8.08
C LEU A 295 -33.59 50.28 -9.52
N ALA A 296 -33.00 49.28 -10.13
CA ALA A 296 -32.55 49.32 -11.52
C ALA A 296 -33.73 49.44 -12.50
N GLN A 297 -34.89 48.87 -12.16
CA GLN A 297 -36.12 49.05 -12.94
C GLN A 297 -36.65 50.46 -12.76
N PHE A 298 -36.69 50.95 -11.51
CA PHE A 298 -37.12 52.31 -11.23
C PHE A 298 -36.23 53.38 -11.88
N LEU A 299 -34.90 53.15 -11.87
CA LEU A 299 -33.92 54.06 -12.49
C LEU A 299 -33.68 53.78 -13.97
N SER A 300 -34.55 53.04 -14.63
CA SER A 300 -34.41 52.69 -16.07
C SER A 300 -34.32 53.87 -17.01
N PHE A 301 -34.93 54.98 -16.64
CA PHE A 301 -34.89 56.24 -17.39
C PHE A 301 -33.51 56.86 -17.47
N THR A 302 -32.55 56.51 -16.60
CA THR A 302 -31.17 57.05 -16.61
C THR A 302 -30.34 56.51 -17.75
N GLY A 303 -30.78 55.47 -18.43
CA GLY A 303 -30.06 54.85 -19.56
C GLY A 303 -28.76 54.15 -19.16
N SER A 304 -28.50 53.90 -17.86
CA SER A 304 -27.30 53.25 -17.38
C SER A 304 -27.16 51.84 -17.96
N GLU A 305 -26.03 51.57 -18.60
CA GLU A 305 -25.72 50.23 -19.12
C GLU A 305 -25.60 49.17 -18.02
N SER A 306 -25.12 49.56 -16.86
CA SER A 306 -25.04 48.68 -15.70
C SER A 306 -26.42 48.21 -15.25
N ASN A 307 -27.40 49.12 -15.16
CA ASN A 307 -28.77 48.77 -14.81
C ASN A 307 -29.44 47.90 -15.87
N LYS A 308 -29.14 48.12 -17.15
CA LYS A 308 -29.65 47.27 -18.23
C LYS A 308 -29.10 45.85 -18.09
N ARG A 309 -27.80 45.69 -17.90
CA ARG A 309 -27.14 44.37 -17.69
C ARG A 309 -27.68 43.67 -16.47
N LEU A 310 -27.83 44.37 -15.35
CA LEU A 310 -28.37 43.76 -14.11
C LEU A 310 -29.79 43.22 -14.35
N ARG A 311 -30.64 43.96 -15.01
CA ARG A 311 -32.01 43.49 -15.34
C ARG A 311 -31.99 42.31 -16.31
N GLN A 312 -31.14 42.37 -17.35
CA GLN A 312 -31.02 41.26 -18.32
C GLN A 312 -30.56 39.99 -17.61
N CYS A 313 -29.54 40.07 -16.75
CA CYS A 313 -29.05 38.93 -15.98
C CYS A 313 -30.15 38.36 -15.04
N TYR A 314 -30.95 39.21 -14.42
CA TYR A 314 -32.09 38.77 -13.60
C TYR A 314 -33.12 38.00 -14.42
N TYR A 315 -33.52 38.53 -15.59
CA TYR A 315 -34.51 37.85 -16.45
C TYR A 315 -33.97 36.55 -17.06
N ASP A 316 -32.70 36.49 -17.39
CA ASP A 316 -32.06 35.28 -17.91
C ASP A 316 -32.05 34.17 -16.85
N LEU A 317 -31.69 34.50 -15.61
CA LEU A 317 -31.72 33.55 -14.49
C LEU A 317 -33.16 33.17 -14.07
N GLU A 318 -34.11 34.13 -14.13
CA GLU A 318 -35.52 33.85 -13.88
C GLU A 318 -36.08 32.88 -14.94
N ALA A 319 -35.69 33.03 -16.20
CA ALA A 319 -36.07 32.11 -17.26
C ALA A 319 -35.50 30.70 -17.05
N LEU A 320 -34.24 30.58 -16.59
CA LEU A 320 -33.64 29.29 -16.22
C LEU A 320 -34.36 28.66 -15.03
N SER A 321 -34.66 29.44 -13.98
CA SER A 321 -35.43 28.96 -12.82
C SER A 321 -36.82 28.47 -13.22
N LEU A 322 -37.53 29.18 -14.12
CA LEU A 322 -38.80 28.76 -14.66
C LEU A 322 -38.72 27.51 -15.54
N ALA A 323 -37.57 27.29 -16.18
CA ALA A 323 -37.27 26.07 -16.92
C ALA A 323 -36.94 24.87 -15.99
N GLY A 324 -36.84 25.12 -14.69
CA GLY A 324 -36.60 24.09 -13.68
C GLY A 324 -35.16 24.00 -13.18
N GLU A 325 -34.28 24.91 -13.56
CA GLU A 325 -32.92 25.00 -13.01
C GLU A 325 -32.95 25.59 -11.57
N GLU A 326 -32.13 25.04 -10.67
CA GLU A 326 -32.01 25.61 -9.33
C GLU A 326 -30.95 26.70 -9.30
N ILE A 327 -31.38 27.91 -8.87
CA ILE A 327 -30.49 29.08 -8.75
C ILE A 327 -30.07 29.23 -7.28
N VAL A 328 -28.80 29.05 -7.03
CA VAL A 328 -28.21 29.14 -5.68
C VAL A 328 -27.50 30.48 -5.47
N SER A 329 -27.41 30.88 -4.19
CA SER A 329 -26.55 31.97 -3.75
C SER A 329 -25.16 31.37 -3.47
N SER A 330 -24.17 31.70 -4.29
CA SER A 330 -22.80 31.21 -4.18
C SER A 330 -21.89 32.32 -3.63
N GLN A 331 -21.04 31.99 -2.65
CA GLN A 331 -20.03 32.86 -2.07
C GLN A 331 -18.71 32.11 -1.99
N ILE A 332 -17.60 32.69 -2.48
CA ILE A 332 -16.30 31.99 -2.51
C ILE A 332 -15.22 32.85 -1.87
N SER A 333 -14.58 32.30 -0.86
CA SER A 333 -13.45 32.90 -0.14
C SER A 333 -12.20 32.06 -0.31
N PHE A 334 -11.07 32.72 -0.42
CA PHE A 334 -9.75 32.10 -0.53
C PHE A 334 -8.84 32.66 0.57
N CYS A 335 -7.76 31.94 0.87
CA CYS A 335 -6.69 32.45 1.71
C CYS A 335 -5.37 31.79 1.35
N THR A 336 -4.29 32.57 1.35
CA THR A 336 -2.92 32.05 1.32
C THR A 336 -2.21 32.47 2.60
N TRP A 337 -1.09 31.84 2.94
CA TRP A 337 -0.35 32.13 4.18
C TRP A 337 1.15 32.05 4.00
N SER A 338 1.89 32.62 4.94
CA SER A 338 3.34 32.49 5.09
C SER A 338 3.71 32.29 6.55
N ARG A 339 4.55 31.29 6.81
CA ARG A 339 5.14 31.01 8.13
C ARG A 339 6.42 31.81 8.38
N ASN A 340 6.87 32.59 7.41
CA ASN A 340 8.02 33.47 7.55
C ASN A 340 7.56 34.83 8.11
N ILE A 341 7.59 35.00 9.43
CA ILE A 341 7.17 36.21 10.10
C ILE A 341 8.17 37.37 9.94
N ASP A 342 9.40 37.08 9.52
CA ASP A 342 10.44 38.09 9.36
C ASP A 342 10.37 38.76 7.97
N ASP A 343 9.68 38.20 7.01
CA ASP A 343 9.50 38.79 5.66
C ASP A 343 8.03 38.99 5.30
N PHE A 344 7.52 40.17 5.62
CA PHE A 344 6.17 40.59 5.25
C PHE A 344 5.95 40.73 3.74
N ASN A 345 7.02 40.88 2.94
CA ASN A 345 6.90 40.96 1.49
C ASN A 345 6.56 39.61 0.88
N GLU A 346 6.95 38.54 1.52
CA GLU A 346 6.61 37.19 1.04
C GLU A 346 5.11 36.97 0.99
N ILE A 347 4.36 37.30 2.09
CA ILE A 347 2.90 37.14 2.09
C ILE A 347 2.22 38.07 1.09
N ARG A 348 2.73 39.30 0.88
CA ARG A 348 2.26 40.18 -0.17
C ARG A 348 2.40 39.58 -1.55
N GLN A 349 3.58 39.02 -1.88
CA GLN A 349 3.84 38.36 -3.15
C GLN A 349 2.93 37.13 -3.35
N ARG A 350 2.73 36.32 -2.31
CA ARG A 350 1.82 35.15 -2.33
C ARG A 350 0.37 35.61 -2.58
N LYS A 351 -0.09 36.64 -1.90
CA LYS A 351 -1.41 37.25 -2.10
C LYS A 351 -1.64 37.67 -3.55
N HIS A 352 -0.72 38.47 -4.12
CA HIS A 352 -0.80 38.92 -5.50
C HIS A 352 -0.69 37.77 -6.51
N SER A 353 0.11 36.75 -6.21
CA SER A 353 0.22 35.55 -7.06
C SER A 353 -1.09 34.78 -7.08
N LEU A 354 -1.70 34.53 -5.90
CA LEU A 354 -2.97 33.84 -5.78
C LEU A 354 -4.09 34.63 -6.49
N ALA A 355 -4.20 35.94 -6.22
CA ALA A 355 -5.22 36.80 -6.83
C ALA A 355 -5.16 36.75 -8.37
N ARG A 356 -3.97 36.83 -8.99
CA ARG A 356 -3.81 36.72 -10.43
C ARG A 356 -4.24 35.36 -10.99
N LYS A 357 -3.95 34.27 -10.27
CA LYS A 357 -4.35 32.92 -10.69
C LYS A 357 -5.87 32.75 -10.61
N ILE A 358 -6.50 33.26 -9.56
CA ILE A 358 -7.96 33.24 -9.42
C ILE A 358 -8.59 34.11 -10.51
N ALA A 359 -8.08 35.32 -10.75
CA ALA A 359 -8.58 36.21 -11.80
C ALA A 359 -8.51 35.58 -13.20
N SER A 360 -7.53 34.71 -13.45
CA SER A 360 -7.45 33.95 -14.72
C SER A 360 -8.43 32.78 -14.80
N TRP A 361 -8.99 32.35 -13.69
CA TRP A 361 -9.94 31.24 -13.62
C TRP A 361 -11.36 31.71 -13.99
N GLY A 362 -11.69 31.61 -15.27
CA GLY A 362 -12.97 32.02 -15.81
C GLY A 362 -13.20 33.53 -15.87
N SER A 363 -12.15 34.36 -15.72
CA SER A 363 -12.21 35.83 -15.77
C SER A 363 -13.08 36.42 -14.66
N CYS A 364 -12.75 36.13 -13.42
CA CYS A 364 -13.40 36.67 -12.21
C CYS A 364 -12.54 37.78 -11.57
N ASP A 365 -13.14 38.50 -10.60
CA ASP A 365 -12.44 39.50 -9.79
C ASP A 365 -12.41 39.07 -8.32
N VAL A 366 -11.27 39.33 -7.68
CA VAL A 366 -11.05 39.05 -6.26
C VAL A 366 -10.36 40.21 -5.60
N ALA A 367 -10.77 40.51 -4.37
CA ALA A 367 -10.17 41.57 -3.55
C ALA A 367 -9.98 41.11 -2.09
N ALA A 368 -9.11 41.82 -1.38
CA ALA A 368 -9.07 41.73 0.06
C ALA A 368 -10.17 42.63 0.64
N VAL A 369 -10.84 42.16 1.68
CA VAL A 369 -11.80 42.96 2.44
C VAL A 369 -10.97 43.75 3.46
N GLU A 370 -11.01 45.07 3.36
CA GLU A 370 -10.32 45.98 4.30
C GLU A 370 -11.24 46.35 5.44
N GLY A 371 -10.71 46.33 6.66
CA GLY A 371 -11.44 46.73 7.88
C GLY A 371 -12.19 45.58 8.56
N ASP A 372 -12.09 44.34 8.03
CA ASP A 372 -12.70 43.14 8.61
C ASP A 372 -11.88 41.88 8.22
N GLU A 373 -10.59 42.03 8.37
CA GLU A 373 -9.59 41.06 7.90
C GLU A 373 -9.70 39.71 8.64
N ALA A 374 -9.93 39.81 9.97
CA ALA A 374 -10.08 38.58 10.79
C ALA A 374 -11.34 37.77 10.38
N GLU A 375 -12.47 38.45 10.14
CA GLU A 375 -13.71 37.79 9.66
C GLU A 375 -13.52 37.24 8.26
N SER A 376 -12.79 37.95 7.38
CA SER A 376 -12.44 37.50 6.05
C SER A 376 -11.58 36.23 6.09
N MET A 377 -10.60 36.18 7.01
CA MET A 377 -9.81 34.96 7.24
C MET A 377 -10.68 33.80 7.72
N LEU A 378 -11.55 34.01 8.71
CA LEU A 378 -12.46 33.00 9.22
C LEU A 378 -13.44 32.50 8.13
N SER A 379 -13.91 33.43 7.28
CA SER A 379 -14.79 33.12 6.13
C SER A 379 -14.15 32.15 5.15
N SER A 380 -12.83 32.09 5.08
CA SER A 380 -12.08 31.12 4.26
C SER A 380 -11.95 29.74 4.90
N ILE A 381 -12.34 29.59 6.20
CA ILE A 381 -12.31 28.34 6.96
C ILE A 381 -13.73 27.80 7.08
N GLY A 382 -14.03 26.68 6.44
CA GLY A 382 -15.37 26.10 6.56
C GLY A 382 -15.67 25.65 7.99
N GLY A 383 -16.90 25.84 8.43
CA GLY A 383 -17.39 25.46 9.77
C GLY A 383 -17.24 26.52 10.85
N THR A 384 -16.59 27.62 10.61
CA THR A 384 -16.43 28.71 11.57
C THR A 384 -17.65 29.67 11.60
N MET A 385 -18.25 29.91 10.43
CA MET A 385 -19.30 30.92 10.23
C MET A 385 -20.48 30.36 9.46
N LEU A 386 -21.69 30.87 9.70
CA LEU A 386 -22.92 30.57 8.95
C LEU A 386 -23.04 31.34 7.63
N GLY A 387 -22.16 32.25 7.38
CA GLY A 387 -22.09 33.11 6.20
C GLY A 387 -20.68 33.23 5.68
N SER A 388 -20.49 34.16 4.77
CA SER A 388 -19.21 34.52 4.19
C SER A 388 -19.18 36.04 4.02
N VAL A 389 -18.01 36.64 4.11
CA VAL A 389 -17.80 38.07 3.79
C VAL A 389 -17.68 38.28 2.28
N ALA A 390 -17.51 37.24 1.50
CA ALA A 390 -17.48 37.32 0.04
C ALA A 390 -18.85 37.74 -0.50
N ASP A 391 -18.85 38.48 -1.59
CA ASP A 391 -20.07 38.87 -2.28
C ASP A 391 -20.86 37.63 -2.76
N ALA A 392 -22.17 37.67 -2.51
CA ALA A 392 -23.06 36.62 -2.98
C ALA A 392 -23.39 36.82 -4.47
N ALA A 393 -23.24 35.77 -5.25
CA ALA A 393 -23.67 35.72 -6.65
C ALA A 393 -24.81 34.72 -6.82
N ALA A 394 -25.78 35.09 -7.66
CA ALA A 394 -26.81 34.17 -8.14
C ALA A 394 -26.24 33.35 -9.29
N ALA A 395 -26.21 32.03 -9.14
CA ALA A 395 -25.68 31.13 -10.16
C ALA A 395 -26.53 29.86 -10.25
N PRO A 396 -26.63 29.22 -11.44
CA PRO A 396 -27.16 27.88 -11.55
C PRO A 396 -26.36 26.90 -10.63
N LEU A 397 -27.07 25.95 -10.01
CA LEU A 397 -26.45 24.94 -9.14
C LEU A 397 -25.35 24.17 -9.88
N TYR A 398 -25.63 23.76 -11.11
CA TYR A 398 -24.68 23.08 -11.98
C TYR A 398 -23.35 23.84 -12.11
N ASP A 399 -23.41 25.14 -12.42
CA ASP A 399 -22.22 25.99 -12.58
C ASP A 399 -21.44 26.12 -11.27
N SER A 400 -22.13 26.21 -10.14
CA SER A 400 -21.52 26.23 -8.82
C SER A 400 -20.84 24.90 -8.50
N LEU A 401 -21.47 23.75 -8.74
CA LEU A 401 -20.86 22.43 -8.55
C LEU A 401 -19.64 22.22 -9.44
N LYS A 402 -19.65 22.74 -10.68
CA LYS A 402 -18.51 22.66 -11.59
C LYS A 402 -17.25 23.32 -11.02
N MET A 403 -17.41 24.35 -10.22
CA MET A 403 -16.32 25.07 -9.55
C MET A 403 -15.86 24.39 -8.24
N ALA A 404 -16.56 23.40 -7.74
CA ALA A 404 -16.24 22.71 -6.48
C ALA A 404 -15.10 21.68 -6.68
N PRO A 405 -14.29 21.39 -5.61
CA PRO A 405 -13.13 20.48 -5.68
C PRO A 405 -13.54 19.00 -5.64
N ILE A 406 -14.39 18.55 -6.57
CA ILE A 406 -15.06 17.24 -6.55
C ILE A 406 -14.18 16.12 -7.10
N ALA A 407 -13.47 16.37 -8.21
CA ALA A 407 -12.86 15.35 -9.06
C ALA A 407 -11.41 15.00 -8.70
N ARG A 408 -11.00 15.15 -7.44
CA ARG A 408 -9.62 14.87 -7.00
C ARG A 408 -9.42 13.36 -6.77
N MET A 409 -8.43 12.74 -7.43
CA MET A 409 -8.09 11.32 -7.20
C MET A 409 -7.76 11.08 -5.73
N GLY A 410 -8.27 10.01 -5.17
CA GLY A 410 -8.15 9.69 -3.76
C GLY A 410 -7.45 8.37 -3.44
N SER A 411 -7.52 7.99 -2.18
CA SER A 411 -7.05 6.71 -1.65
C SER A 411 -8.12 6.09 -0.74
N ALA A 412 -8.17 4.75 -0.72
CA ALA A 412 -8.98 4.01 0.24
C ALA A 412 -8.43 4.11 1.67
N TRP A 413 -7.15 4.42 1.81
CA TRP A 413 -6.44 4.44 3.10
C TRP A 413 -5.86 5.82 3.38
N GLU A 414 -6.07 6.30 4.60
CA GLU A 414 -5.42 7.54 5.09
C GLU A 414 -3.94 7.29 5.44
N LYS A 415 -3.65 6.08 5.94
CA LYS A 415 -2.30 5.63 6.28
C LYS A 415 -2.01 4.35 5.52
N GLY A 416 -0.76 4.17 5.14
CA GLY A 416 -0.34 2.98 4.41
C GLY A 416 1.09 2.59 4.72
N SER A 417 1.50 1.42 4.27
CA SER A 417 2.91 1.02 4.30
C SER A 417 3.60 1.19 2.94
N LYS A 418 2.87 1.69 1.94
CA LYS A 418 3.41 2.12 0.66
C LYS A 418 2.81 3.46 0.25
N LEU A 419 3.63 4.30 -0.36
CA LEU A 419 3.22 5.60 -0.87
C LEU A 419 3.22 5.60 -2.40
N TYR A 420 2.20 6.25 -2.93
CA TYR A 420 2.11 6.73 -4.30
C TYR A 420 1.79 8.23 -4.29
N ARG A 421 1.89 8.88 -5.42
CA ARG A 421 1.40 10.24 -5.60
C ARG A 421 0.61 10.37 -6.90
N THR A 422 -0.28 11.36 -6.94
CA THR A 422 -0.91 11.79 -8.18
C THR A 422 0.05 12.68 -9.00
N ASN A 423 -0.33 13.00 -10.22
CA ASN A 423 0.40 13.97 -11.07
C ASN A 423 0.45 15.38 -10.45
N THR A 424 -0.50 15.71 -9.60
CA THR A 424 -0.60 17.00 -8.90
C THR A 424 -0.12 16.94 -7.45
N GLY A 425 0.67 15.93 -7.09
CA GLY A 425 1.36 15.87 -5.80
C GLY A 425 0.51 15.43 -4.61
N ARG A 426 -0.73 15.00 -4.80
CA ARG A 426 -1.51 14.43 -3.69
C ARG A 426 -0.90 13.09 -3.26
N ILE A 427 -0.74 12.92 -1.95
CA ILE A 427 -0.28 11.68 -1.34
C ILE A 427 -1.39 10.63 -1.46
N VAL A 428 -1.04 9.44 -1.95
CA VAL A 428 -1.94 8.30 -2.06
C VAL A 428 -1.32 7.14 -1.29
N SER A 429 -1.88 6.85 -0.14
CA SER A 429 -1.44 5.73 0.71
C SER A 429 -2.01 4.42 0.21
N TYR A 430 -1.24 3.33 0.31
CA TYR A 430 -1.68 1.97 0.04
C TYR A 430 -1.27 1.06 1.19
N MET A 431 -2.22 0.23 1.67
CA MET A 431 -2.00 -0.75 2.74
C MET A 431 -2.16 -2.16 2.18
N PRO A 432 -1.08 -2.90 1.93
CA PRO A 432 -1.18 -4.32 1.59
C PRO A 432 -1.75 -5.09 2.78
N TYR A 433 -2.26 -6.28 2.53
CA TYR A 433 -2.81 -7.12 3.59
C TYR A 433 -3.96 -6.47 4.39
N SER A 434 -4.67 -5.52 3.75
CA SER A 434 -5.73 -4.74 4.40
C SER A 434 -7.00 -5.54 4.62
N LYS A 435 -7.67 -5.28 5.74
CA LYS A 435 -9.00 -5.84 6.07
C LYS A 435 -10.12 -5.30 5.17
N GLN A 436 -9.88 -4.20 4.45
CA GLN A 436 -10.83 -3.66 3.47
C GLN A 436 -10.89 -4.48 2.18
N GLN A 437 -10.01 -5.46 2.02
CA GLN A 437 -9.97 -6.37 0.89
C GLN A 437 -10.41 -7.77 1.33
N LEU A 438 -11.22 -8.44 0.50
CA LEU A 438 -11.74 -9.79 0.78
C LEU A 438 -10.66 -10.88 0.66
N ALA A 439 -9.66 -10.64 -0.16
CA ALA A 439 -8.49 -11.47 -0.39
C ALA A 439 -7.32 -10.57 -0.80
N TRP A 440 -6.11 -11.12 -0.87
CA TRP A 440 -4.91 -10.38 -1.27
C TRP A 440 -4.24 -11.10 -2.43
N VAL A 441 -4.71 -10.77 -3.65
CA VAL A 441 -4.20 -11.36 -4.89
C VAL A 441 -3.85 -10.23 -5.85
N LYS A 442 -2.57 -10.09 -6.14
CA LYS A 442 -2.03 -9.01 -6.97
C LYS A 442 -1.35 -9.55 -8.22
N PHE A 443 -1.71 -9.01 -9.37
CA PHE A 443 -1.00 -9.22 -10.63
C PHE A 443 -0.22 -7.98 -11.03
N ILE A 444 1.06 -8.15 -11.35
CA ILE A 444 1.93 -7.08 -11.84
C ILE A 444 2.28 -7.39 -13.30
N VAL A 445 1.92 -6.47 -14.19
CA VAL A 445 2.19 -6.61 -15.62
C VAL A 445 3.07 -5.46 -16.09
N GLY A 446 4.16 -5.80 -16.78
CA GLY A 446 5.02 -4.78 -17.35
C GLY A 446 6.07 -5.34 -18.30
N PRO A 447 6.30 -4.70 -19.45
CA PRO A 447 7.36 -5.12 -20.39
C PRO A 447 8.75 -4.98 -19.75
N MET A 448 9.76 -5.53 -20.38
CA MET A 448 11.16 -5.38 -19.95
C MET A 448 11.55 -3.89 -19.85
N GLY A 449 12.28 -3.52 -18.81
CA GLY A 449 12.70 -2.14 -18.56
C GLY A 449 11.60 -1.21 -18.06
N SER A 450 10.42 -1.73 -17.66
CA SER A 450 9.32 -0.92 -17.08
C SER A 450 9.45 -0.67 -15.57
N GLY A 451 10.48 -1.21 -14.91
CA GLY A 451 10.65 -1.13 -13.46
C GLY A 451 9.88 -2.20 -12.67
N LYS A 452 9.43 -3.29 -13.31
CA LYS A 452 8.66 -4.38 -12.69
C LYS A 452 9.36 -4.93 -11.44
N THR A 453 10.63 -5.27 -11.53
CA THR A 453 11.42 -5.83 -10.41
C THR A 453 11.54 -4.86 -9.23
N VAL A 454 11.80 -3.58 -9.49
CA VAL A 454 11.85 -2.54 -8.45
C VAL A 454 10.48 -2.38 -7.79
N HIS A 455 9.41 -2.38 -8.59
CA HIS A 455 8.05 -2.28 -8.07
C HIS A 455 7.68 -3.48 -7.20
N LEU A 456 8.02 -4.72 -7.63
CA LEU A 456 7.79 -5.95 -6.87
C LEU A 456 8.57 -5.91 -5.53
N ASN A 457 9.84 -5.50 -5.54
CA ASN A 457 10.63 -5.31 -4.33
C ASN A 457 10.02 -4.23 -3.42
N GLY A 458 9.44 -3.17 -4.00
CA GLY A 458 8.67 -2.16 -3.26
C GLY A 458 7.41 -2.73 -2.61
N GLU A 459 6.75 -3.70 -3.23
CA GLU A 459 5.66 -4.45 -2.60
C GLU A 459 6.16 -5.28 -1.41
N HIS A 460 7.32 -5.95 -1.54
CA HIS A 460 7.93 -6.66 -0.43
C HIS A 460 8.33 -5.73 0.72
N PHE A 461 8.90 -4.58 0.40
CA PHE A 461 9.25 -3.55 1.37
C PHE A 461 8.03 -3.00 2.11
N SER A 462 6.91 -2.83 1.39
CA SER A 462 5.67 -2.38 2.02
C SER A 462 5.09 -3.40 3.02
N LEU A 463 5.20 -4.70 2.73
CA LEU A 463 4.80 -5.73 3.68
C LEU A 463 5.76 -5.84 4.85
N LEU A 464 7.06 -5.66 4.61
CA LEU A 464 8.09 -5.63 5.67
C LEU A 464 7.80 -4.53 6.69
N LEU A 465 7.35 -3.37 6.24
CA LEU A 465 7.02 -2.21 7.08
C LEU A 465 5.53 -2.12 7.47
N HIS A 466 4.78 -3.23 7.35
CA HIS A 466 3.37 -3.26 7.76
C HIS A 466 3.24 -3.08 9.28
N PRO A 467 2.32 -2.22 9.78
CA PRO A 467 2.22 -1.88 11.20
C PRO A 467 1.89 -3.07 12.12
N ASP A 468 1.19 -4.07 11.58
CA ASP A 468 0.82 -5.27 12.34
C ASP A 468 1.97 -6.28 12.50
N ASN A 469 3.17 -5.97 12.00
CA ASN A 469 4.33 -6.85 12.16
C ASN A 469 4.92 -6.75 13.57
N ASP A 470 4.83 -7.83 14.33
CA ASP A 470 5.57 -8.03 15.60
C ASP A 470 6.89 -8.81 15.37
N GLU A 471 6.97 -9.53 14.27
CA GLU A 471 8.09 -10.34 13.80
C GLU A 471 8.24 -10.13 12.30
N LEU A 472 9.40 -10.47 11.71
CA LEU A 472 9.56 -10.41 10.25
C LEU A 472 8.41 -11.16 9.56
N PRO A 473 7.76 -10.55 8.55
CA PRO A 473 6.73 -11.24 7.77
C PRO A 473 7.32 -12.41 6.99
N PHE A 474 6.49 -13.38 6.63
CA PHE A 474 6.90 -14.42 5.68
C PHE A 474 6.81 -13.85 4.26
N ILE A 475 7.95 -13.67 3.61
CA ILE A 475 8.05 -13.30 2.20
C ILE A 475 8.77 -14.42 1.46
N LEU A 476 7.99 -15.21 0.73
CA LEU A 476 8.45 -16.41 0.03
C LEU A 476 8.35 -16.18 -1.47
N ASN A 477 9.49 -16.18 -2.16
CA ASN A 477 9.56 -15.80 -3.57
C ASN A 477 10.21 -16.90 -4.42
N ILE A 478 9.62 -17.13 -5.58
CA ILE A 478 10.23 -17.91 -6.66
C ILE A 478 10.51 -16.97 -7.82
N ASP A 479 11.77 -16.86 -8.18
CA ASP A 479 12.24 -15.98 -9.24
C ASP A 479 12.92 -16.77 -10.36
N ILE A 480 12.97 -16.19 -11.55
CA ILE A 480 13.79 -16.65 -12.66
C ILE A 480 14.75 -15.50 -13.01
N GLY A 481 15.79 -15.39 -12.21
CA GLY A 481 16.76 -14.29 -12.23
C GLY A 481 17.06 -13.72 -10.85
N PRO A 482 17.99 -12.79 -10.74
CA PRO A 482 18.43 -12.25 -9.46
C PRO A 482 17.53 -11.10 -8.92
N GLY A 483 16.25 -11.03 -9.32
CA GLY A 483 15.38 -9.90 -9.06
C GLY A 483 15.23 -9.52 -7.58
N MET A 484 15.19 -10.51 -6.68
CA MET A 484 15.06 -10.29 -5.24
C MET A 484 16.40 -10.35 -4.48
N LYS A 485 17.52 -10.66 -5.15
CA LYS A 485 18.86 -10.73 -4.51
C LYS A 485 19.21 -9.49 -3.71
N GLY A 486 19.00 -8.33 -4.33
CA GLY A 486 19.34 -7.04 -3.71
C GLY A 486 18.46 -6.71 -2.52
N PHE A 487 17.17 -6.99 -2.59
CA PHE A 487 16.23 -6.82 -1.47
C PHE A 487 16.62 -7.71 -0.28
N CYS A 488 16.89 -8.99 -0.53
CA CYS A 488 17.34 -9.91 0.53
C CYS A 488 18.66 -9.45 1.17
N SER A 489 19.64 -8.98 0.36
CA SER A 489 20.89 -8.40 0.89
C SER A 489 20.61 -7.18 1.77
N MET A 490 19.79 -6.25 1.31
CA MET A 490 19.45 -5.03 2.05
C MET A 490 18.82 -5.35 3.42
N VAL A 491 17.83 -6.25 3.45
CA VAL A 491 17.16 -6.62 4.70
C VAL A 491 18.10 -7.40 5.62
N ARG A 492 18.92 -8.31 5.08
CA ARG A 492 19.91 -9.08 5.86
C ARG A 492 20.98 -8.20 6.48
N ASP A 493 21.42 -7.15 5.76
CA ASP A 493 22.42 -6.22 6.28
C ASP A 493 21.82 -5.33 7.39
N ALA A 494 20.53 -4.99 7.28
CA ALA A 494 19.80 -4.23 8.29
C ALA A 494 19.51 -5.02 9.57
N LEU A 495 19.62 -6.35 9.56
CA LEU A 495 19.36 -7.20 10.72
C LEU A 495 20.60 -7.36 11.61
N PRO A 496 20.42 -7.50 12.95
CA PRO A 496 21.48 -7.87 13.87
C PRO A 496 22.11 -9.22 13.48
N LYS A 497 23.40 -9.40 13.80
CA LYS A 497 24.19 -10.56 13.37
C LYS A 497 23.52 -11.91 13.67
N HIS A 498 22.85 -12.05 14.82
CA HIS A 498 22.22 -13.30 15.25
C HIS A 498 20.94 -13.63 14.49
N ARG A 499 20.33 -12.65 13.81
CA ARG A 499 19.06 -12.79 13.03
C ARG A 499 19.28 -12.83 11.52
N LYS A 500 20.49 -12.68 11.02
CA LYS A 500 20.79 -12.67 9.57
C LYS A 500 20.36 -13.96 8.84
N HIS A 501 20.25 -15.08 9.57
CA HIS A 501 19.74 -16.34 9.04
C HIS A 501 18.24 -16.34 8.69
N GLU A 502 17.48 -15.35 9.18
CA GLU A 502 16.07 -15.20 8.87
C GLU A 502 15.82 -14.77 7.41
N VAL A 503 16.87 -14.32 6.68
CA VAL A 503 16.80 -13.87 5.28
C VAL A 503 17.73 -14.69 4.41
N VAL A 504 17.17 -15.41 3.44
CA VAL A 504 17.89 -16.29 2.52
C VAL A 504 17.58 -15.96 1.07
N TYR A 505 18.62 -15.79 0.28
CA TYR A 505 18.56 -15.82 -1.18
C TYR A 505 19.44 -16.95 -1.66
N GLU A 506 18.87 -17.87 -2.43
CA GLU A 506 19.60 -19.02 -2.96
C GLU A 506 19.35 -19.20 -4.45
N LYS A 507 20.45 -19.27 -5.21
CA LYS A 507 20.40 -19.60 -6.63
C LYS A 507 20.49 -21.10 -6.80
N LEU A 508 19.37 -21.73 -7.17
CA LEU A 508 19.32 -23.17 -7.33
C LEU A 508 20.13 -23.63 -8.53
N GLN A 509 20.99 -24.59 -8.28
CA GLN A 509 21.80 -25.25 -9.30
C GLN A 509 21.53 -26.74 -9.25
N ASN A 510 21.52 -27.40 -10.39
CA ASN A 510 21.33 -28.85 -10.44
C ASN A 510 22.61 -29.60 -10.01
N ARG A 511 23.02 -29.38 -8.75
CA ARG A 511 24.22 -29.93 -8.13
C ARG A 511 23.92 -30.38 -6.70
N ALA A 512 24.73 -31.33 -6.19
CA ALA A 512 24.57 -31.82 -4.81
C ALA A 512 24.81 -30.72 -3.72
N GLU A 513 25.59 -29.66 -4.04
CA GLU A 513 25.84 -28.55 -3.14
C GLU A 513 24.59 -27.66 -2.94
N SER A 514 23.66 -27.69 -3.89
CA SER A 514 22.36 -27.01 -3.82
C SER A 514 21.23 -27.95 -3.45
N ALA A 515 21.52 -29.12 -2.84
CA ALA A 515 20.53 -30.15 -2.56
C ALA A 515 19.38 -29.64 -1.67
N ILE A 516 18.17 -30.05 -2.05
CA ILE A 516 16.92 -29.88 -1.31
C ILE A 516 16.30 -31.25 -1.05
N ASN A 517 16.18 -31.62 0.20
CA ASN A 517 15.51 -32.84 0.61
C ASN A 517 13.99 -32.59 0.70
N SER A 518 13.22 -33.18 -0.20
CA SER A 518 11.76 -33.11 -0.18
C SER A 518 11.14 -33.78 1.04
N PHE A 519 11.88 -34.64 1.72
CA PHE A 519 11.40 -35.44 2.86
C PHE A 519 11.59 -34.74 4.21
N ASP A 520 12.08 -33.48 4.24
CA ASP A 520 12.20 -32.70 5.47
C ASP A 520 10.82 -32.49 6.13
N THR A 521 10.74 -32.79 7.43
CA THR A 521 9.55 -32.63 8.27
C THR A 521 9.65 -31.41 9.21
N PRO A 522 8.55 -30.92 9.76
CA PRO A 522 8.58 -29.93 10.87
C PRO A 522 9.42 -30.45 12.05
N ILE A 523 10.02 -29.51 12.80
CA ILE A 523 10.94 -29.83 13.88
C ILE A 523 10.37 -30.90 14.85
N GLY A 524 11.16 -31.93 15.13
CA GLY A 524 10.82 -33.03 16.02
C GLY A 524 9.81 -34.05 15.47
N LEU A 525 9.21 -33.81 14.30
CA LEU A 525 8.28 -34.76 13.69
C LEU A 525 9.04 -35.84 12.91
N ARG A 526 8.86 -37.08 13.33
CA ARG A 526 9.47 -38.27 12.66
C ARG A 526 8.66 -38.76 11.47
N TYR A 527 7.39 -38.30 11.35
CA TYR A 527 6.47 -38.58 10.26
C TYR A 527 6.00 -37.31 9.58
N PRO A 528 5.75 -37.30 8.28
CA PRO A 528 5.24 -36.14 7.57
C PRO A 528 3.77 -35.89 7.91
N LEU A 529 3.32 -34.64 7.78
CA LEU A 529 1.92 -34.26 7.87
C LEU A 529 1.14 -34.77 6.65
N SER A 530 -0.19 -34.89 6.78
CA SER A 530 -1.07 -35.36 5.69
C SER A 530 -0.91 -34.57 4.39
N ASN A 531 -0.78 -33.24 4.47
CA ASN A 531 -0.53 -32.39 3.31
C ASN A 531 0.87 -32.61 2.69
N GLN A 532 1.86 -32.98 3.49
CA GLN A 532 3.21 -33.32 3.02
C GLN A 532 3.23 -34.68 2.32
N ILE A 533 2.45 -35.65 2.79
CA ILE A 533 2.29 -36.95 2.13
C ILE A 533 1.72 -36.75 0.73
N ALA A 534 0.62 -36.02 0.60
CA ALA A 534 0.00 -35.74 -0.70
C ALA A 534 0.97 -35.06 -1.69
N TYR A 535 1.80 -34.12 -1.19
CA TYR A 535 2.87 -33.54 -2.00
C TYR A 535 3.91 -34.55 -2.45
N LEU A 536 4.44 -35.39 -1.54
CA LEU A 536 5.45 -36.37 -1.82
C LEU A 536 4.93 -37.41 -2.83
N GLU A 537 3.68 -37.83 -2.70
CA GLU A 537 3.01 -38.72 -3.67
C GLU A 537 3.00 -38.09 -5.07
N THR A 538 2.57 -36.84 -5.17
CA THR A 538 2.55 -36.10 -6.43
C THR A 538 3.96 -35.95 -7.00
N PHE A 539 4.93 -35.52 -6.17
CA PHE A 539 6.31 -35.28 -6.59
C PHE A 539 7.01 -36.55 -7.10
N LEU A 540 6.92 -37.63 -6.35
CA LEU A 540 7.52 -38.92 -6.75
C LEU A 540 6.82 -39.50 -7.99
N THR A 541 5.50 -39.35 -8.10
CA THR A 541 4.74 -39.75 -9.30
C THR A 541 5.20 -38.95 -10.52
N MET A 542 5.45 -37.64 -10.39
CA MET A 542 6.01 -36.81 -11.47
C MET A 542 7.38 -37.30 -11.94
N LEU A 543 8.23 -37.78 -11.04
CA LEU A 543 9.53 -38.36 -11.39
C LEU A 543 9.38 -39.66 -12.16
N CYS A 544 8.28 -40.39 -11.96
CA CYS A 544 7.95 -41.65 -12.63
C CYS A 544 7.19 -41.48 -13.96
N ILE A 545 6.88 -40.25 -14.41
CA ILE A 545 6.23 -40.06 -15.72
C ILE A 545 7.10 -40.59 -16.86
N GLY A 546 6.48 -41.35 -17.77
CA GLY A 546 7.13 -41.88 -18.98
C GLY A 546 7.47 -40.76 -19.98
N ASP A 547 8.63 -40.88 -20.62
CA ASP A 547 9.05 -39.88 -21.62
C ASP A 547 8.14 -39.93 -22.89
N ASP A 548 7.55 -41.09 -23.18
CA ASP A 548 6.71 -41.31 -24.37
C ASP A 548 5.22 -41.02 -24.14
N THR A 549 4.73 -41.17 -22.92
CA THR A 549 3.29 -41.12 -22.61
C THR A 549 2.86 -39.81 -21.94
N GLY A 550 3.80 -39.08 -21.37
CA GLY A 550 3.51 -37.85 -20.60
C GLY A 550 2.69 -38.07 -19.31
N VAL A 551 2.36 -39.32 -18.97
CA VAL A 551 1.57 -39.71 -17.79
C VAL A 551 2.28 -40.85 -17.06
N ALA A 552 2.14 -40.93 -15.75
CA ALA A 552 2.61 -42.05 -14.96
C ALA A 552 1.69 -43.27 -15.20
N PRO A 553 2.26 -44.51 -15.25
CA PRO A 553 1.45 -45.72 -15.32
C PRO A 553 0.45 -45.85 -14.17
N GLU A 554 -0.71 -46.44 -14.42
CA GLU A 554 -1.71 -46.76 -13.40
C GLU A 554 -1.13 -47.67 -12.31
N GLY A 555 -1.37 -47.34 -11.03
CA GLY A 555 -0.84 -48.05 -9.86
C GLY A 555 0.48 -47.50 -9.31
N VAL A 556 1.19 -46.60 -10.01
CA VAL A 556 2.41 -45.94 -9.48
C VAL A 556 2.14 -45.23 -8.18
N ALA A 557 1.03 -44.50 -8.08
CA ALA A 557 0.68 -43.73 -6.87
C ALA A 557 0.49 -44.63 -5.64
N ASP A 558 -0.17 -45.80 -5.82
CA ASP A 558 -0.44 -46.73 -4.71
C ASP A 558 0.85 -47.30 -4.13
N VAL A 559 1.81 -47.69 -5.01
CA VAL A 559 3.12 -48.14 -4.58
C VAL A 559 3.91 -47.05 -3.88
N ILE A 560 3.91 -45.83 -4.42
CA ILE A 560 4.60 -44.68 -3.84
C ILE A 560 4.06 -44.35 -2.44
N THR A 561 2.75 -44.40 -2.21
CA THR A 561 2.13 -44.16 -0.90
C THR A 561 2.68 -45.13 0.15
N GLN A 562 2.79 -46.42 -0.18
CA GLN A 562 3.34 -47.40 0.74
C GLN A 562 4.86 -47.21 0.96
N ILE A 563 5.60 -46.83 -0.07
CA ILE A 563 7.04 -46.54 0.05
C ILE A 563 7.25 -45.37 1.03
N ILE A 564 6.47 -44.27 0.88
CA ILE A 564 6.56 -43.10 1.78
C ILE A 564 6.33 -43.52 3.22
N GLN A 565 5.28 -44.25 3.51
CA GLN A 565 4.98 -44.74 4.86
C GLN A 565 6.10 -45.58 5.45
N LEU A 566 6.65 -46.51 4.65
CA LEU A 566 7.67 -47.43 5.10
C LEU A 566 9.03 -46.78 5.32
N VAL A 567 9.45 -45.85 4.44
CA VAL A 567 10.74 -45.18 4.56
C VAL A 567 10.80 -44.29 5.82
N TYR A 568 9.72 -43.56 6.13
CA TYR A 568 9.65 -42.79 7.38
C TYR A 568 9.61 -43.67 8.61
N LYS A 569 8.88 -44.82 8.56
CA LYS A 569 8.88 -45.80 9.64
C LYS A 569 10.29 -46.33 9.92
N TYR A 570 11.07 -46.68 8.91
CA TYR A 570 12.45 -47.11 9.06
C TYR A 570 13.33 -46.03 9.72
N ARG A 571 13.16 -44.74 9.35
CA ARG A 571 13.98 -43.68 9.89
C ARG A 571 13.49 -43.21 11.27
N ALA A 572 12.24 -43.49 11.64
CA ALA A 572 11.70 -43.25 12.98
C ALA A 572 12.10 -44.32 14.00
N GLU A 573 12.14 -45.59 13.58
CA GLU A 573 12.49 -46.72 14.45
C GLU A 573 13.95 -46.67 14.86
N ARG A 574 14.23 -46.77 16.15
CA ARG A 574 15.58 -46.63 16.71
C ARG A 574 16.62 -47.57 16.08
N ASN A 575 16.21 -48.83 15.78
CA ASN A 575 17.12 -49.85 15.27
C ASN A 575 17.60 -49.55 13.83
N THR A 576 16.82 -48.83 13.05
CA THR A 576 17.09 -48.51 11.64
C THR A 576 17.37 -47.04 11.42
N ALA A 577 17.20 -46.16 12.47
CA ALA A 577 17.49 -44.74 12.42
C ALA A 577 19.00 -44.46 12.21
N TYR A 578 19.31 -43.34 11.57
CA TYR A 578 20.68 -42.93 11.31
C TYR A 578 21.47 -42.68 12.59
N GLU A 579 22.66 -43.21 12.67
CA GLU A 579 23.59 -42.96 13.76
C GLU A 579 24.24 -41.60 13.64
N TYR A 580 24.34 -40.90 14.76
CA TYR A 580 25.12 -39.66 14.83
C TYR A 580 26.59 -40.00 14.59
N ARG A 581 27.22 -39.24 13.69
CA ARG A 581 28.66 -39.34 13.41
C ARG A 581 29.27 -37.93 13.59
N PRO A 582 30.30 -37.76 14.42
CA PRO A 582 31.07 -36.53 14.55
C PRO A 582 31.64 -36.07 13.18
N ASN A 583 31.85 -34.77 13.03
CA ASN A 583 32.39 -34.11 11.84
C ASN A 583 31.46 -34.10 10.61
N VAL A 584 30.20 -34.53 10.73
CA VAL A 584 29.20 -34.40 9.69
C VAL A 584 28.63 -33.00 9.66
N SER A 585 28.39 -32.39 10.82
CA SER A 585 27.93 -31.00 10.97
C SER A 585 28.70 -30.28 12.07
N PRO A 586 29.74 -29.48 11.71
CA PRO A 586 30.59 -28.80 12.69
C PRO A 586 29.81 -27.97 13.70
N ARG A 587 28.73 -27.28 13.25
CA ARG A 587 27.90 -26.46 14.13
C ARG A 587 27.13 -27.29 15.17
N VAL A 588 26.61 -28.46 14.76
CA VAL A 588 25.94 -29.38 15.71
C VAL A 588 26.96 -29.94 16.70
N ASP A 589 28.16 -30.30 16.22
CA ASP A 589 29.25 -30.83 17.06
C ASP A 589 29.70 -29.80 18.12
N GLU A 590 29.81 -28.54 17.75
CA GLU A 590 30.11 -27.44 18.70
C GLU A 590 29.03 -27.29 19.78
N LEU A 591 27.74 -27.32 19.39
CA LEU A 591 26.64 -27.25 20.35
C LEU A 591 26.60 -28.47 21.30
N LEU A 592 26.82 -29.66 20.76
CA LEU A 592 26.85 -30.87 21.55
C LEU A 592 28.00 -30.91 22.55
N LYS A 593 29.18 -30.40 22.16
CA LYS A 593 30.32 -30.21 23.08
C LYS A 593 30.02 -29.17 24.16
N ALA A 594 29.42 -28.05 23.79
CA ALA A 594 29.06 -26.98 24.73
C ALA A 594 28.03 -27.44 25.77
N LEU A 595 27.13 -28.37 25.38
CA LEU A 595 26.07 -28.90 26.23
C LEU A 595 26.42 -30.26 26.89
N ASP A 596 27.62 -30.78 26.65
CA ASP A 596 28.16 -32.03 27.25
C ASP A 596 27.22 -33.24 27.08
N ILE A 597 26.83 -33.55 25.83
CA ILE A 597 25.96 -34.68 25.50
C ILE A 597 26.55 -36.03 25.96
N GLU A 598 27.88 -36.15 26.02
CA GLU A 598 28.56 -37.40 26.41
C GLU A 598 28.32 -37.76 27.87
N SER A 599 28.28 -36.76 28.74
CA SER A 599 27.93 -36.96 30.16
C SER A 599 26.47 -37.37 30.38
N ALA A 600 25.58 -36.98 29.42
CA ALA A 600 24.15 -37.30 29.48
C ALA A 600 23.79 -38.73 28.95
N ASN A 601 24.76 -39.45 28.36
CA ASN A 601 24.55 -40.77 27.77
C ASN A 601 24.72 -41.88 28.81
N VAL A 602 23.64 -42.19 29.54
CA VAL A 602 23.65 -43.06 30.70
C VAL A 602 23.89 -44.56 30.40
N ASP A 603 23.65 -45.03 29.19
CA ASP A 603 23.52 -46.47 28.91
C ASP A 603 24.54 -47.05 27.88
N ASN A 604 25.52 -46.32 27.48
CA ASN A 604 26.51 -46.73 26.45
C ASN A 604 25.87 -47.15 25.09
N ARG A 605 24.62 -46.70 24.78
CA ARG A 605 23.93 -46.95 23.54
C ARG A 605 24.41 -45.99 22.44
N SER A 606 24.45 -46.46 21.22
CA SER A 606 24.76 -45.54 20.09
C SER A 606 23.74 -44.39 19.99
N ILE A 607 24.25 -43.18 19.91
CA ILE A 607 23.46 -41.98 19.78
C ILE A 607 22.95 -41.90 18.34
N LYS A 608 21.64 -41.70 18.14
CA LYS A 608 21.04 -41.50 16.85
C LYS A 608 20.84 -40.00 16.58
N TRP A 609 20.74 -39.61 15.29
CA TRP A 609 20.46 -38.22 14.95
C TRP A 609 19.16 -37.67 15.58
N TRP A 610 18.13 -38.52 15.71
CA TRP A 610 16.92 -38.16 16.46
C TRP A 610 17.16 -37.88 17.94
N ASP A 611 18.09 -38.61 18.58
CA ASP A 611 18.47 -38.32 19.97
C ASP A 611 19.15 -36.96 20.10
N VAL A 612 19.96 -36.57 19.10
CA VAL A 612 20.59 -35.25 19.00
C VAL A 612 19.52 -34.16 18.83
N VAL A 613 18.53 -34.37 17.98
CA VAL A 613 17.41 -33.43 17.79
C VAL A 613 16.65 -33.22 19.09
N ASP A 614 16.28 -34.30 19.79
CA ASP A 614 15.55 -34.24 21.06
C ASP A 614 16.39 -33.58 22.16
N PHE A 615 17.69 -33.88 22.24
CA PHE A 615 18.62 -33.31 23.20
C PHE A 615 18.77 -31.79 23.02
N LEU A 616 19.03 -31.31 21.80
CA LEU A 616 19.17 -29.90 21.50
C LEU A 616 17.85 -29.14 21.73
N SER A 617 16.72 -29.72 21.34
CA SER A 617 15.40 -29.15 21.57
C SER A 617 15.08 -28.97 23.06
N LYS A 618 15.46 -29.96 23.89
CA LYS A 618 15.30 -29.91 25.35
C LYS A 618 16.13 -28.79 26.00
N HIS A 619 17.27 -28.43 25.41
CA HIS A 619 18.11 -27.34 25.90
C HIS A 619 17.78 -25.99 25.24
N GLY A 620 16.72 -25.93 24.41
CA GLY A 620 16.26 -24.68 23.78
C GLY A 620 16.99 -24.31 22.48
N GLU A 621 17.97 -25.14 22.03
CA GLU A 621 18.76 -24.91 20.82
C GLU A 621 17.99 -25.39 19.57
N LEU A 622 16.82 -24.75 19.27
CA LEU A 622 15.92 -25.18 18.22
C LEU A 622 16.52 -25.06 16.81
N HIS A 623 17.39 -24.08 16.57
CA HIS A 623 18.07 -23.94 15.29
C HIS A 623 19.08 -25.09 15.09
N GLY A 624 19.86 -25.40 16.11
CA GLY A 624 20.75 -26.57 16.10
C GLY A 624 20.00 -27.87 15.91
N ALA A 625 18.86 -28.04 16.58
CA ALA A 625 17.97 -29.21 16.42
C ALA A 625 17.44 -29.33 14.99
N ALA A 626 17.04 -28.23 14.36
CA ALA A 626 16.58 -28.24 12.96
C ALA A 626 17.70 -28.62 11.97
N ILE A 627 18.95 -28.19 12.21
CA ILE A 627 20.11 -28.62 11.43
C ILE A 627 20.36 -30.12 11.61
N ALA A 628 20.33 -30.62 12.86
CA ALA A 628 20.52 -32.04 13.17
C ALA A 628 19.44 -32.91 12.54
N GLN A 629 18.19 -32.46 12.50
CA GLN A 629 17.06 -33.18 11.92
C GLN A 629 17.24 -33.49 10.42
N ARG A 630 17.91 -32.62 9.66
CA ARG A 630 18.22 -32.88 8.23
C ARG A 630 18.98 -34.23 8.02
N TYR A 631 19.74 -34.67 9.03
CA TYR A 631 20.46 -35.93 9.02
C TYR A 631 19.66 -37.08 9.65
N ALA A 632 18.50 -36.81 10.21
CA ALA A 632 17.65 -37.83 10.83
C ALA A 632 16.50 -38.29 9.93
N VAL A 633 16.02 -37.44 9.02
CA VAL A 633 14.91 -37.72 8.11
C VAL A 633 15.37 -38.57 6.88
N PRO A 634 14.42 -39.24 6.19
CA PRO A 634 14.77 -39.96 4.95
C PRO A 634 15.33 -39.03 3.87
N VAL A 635 16.13 -39.63 2.97
CA VAL A 635 16.61 -38.97 1.74
C VAL A 635 16.16 -39.78 0.52
N MET A 636 16.32 -39.26 -0.70
CA MET A 636 15.88 -39.93 -1.94
C MET A 636 16.52 -41.32 -2.13
N GLU A 637 17.74 -41.50 -1.71
CA GLU A 637 18.44 -42.78 -1.75
C GLU A 637 17.73 -43.82 -0.86
N ASP A 638 17.17 -43.40 0.27
CA ASP A 638 16.40 -44.29 1.15
C ASP A 638 15.09 -44.74 0.47
N VAL A 639 14.43 -43.80 -0.21
CA VAL A 639 13.20 -44.10 -0.96
C VAL A 639 13.48 -45.15 -2.04
N ILE A 640 14.55 -44.96 -2.83
CA ILE A 640 14.94 -45.90 -3.88
C ILE A 640 15.23 -47.28 -3.27
N SER A 641 15.97 -47.34 -2.17
CA SER A 641 16.28 -48.63 -1.51
C SER A 641 15.05 -49.31 -0.92
N THR A 642 14.04 -48.54 -0.49
CA THR A 642 12.81 -49.07 0.07
C THR A 642 11.89 -49.69 -0.99
N VAL A 643 12.02 -49.31 -2.26
CA VAL A 643 11.24 -49.91 -3.35
C VAL A 643 11.49 -51.42 -3.45
N SER A 644 12.73 -51.86 -3.23
CA SER A 644 13.15 -53.28 -3.27
C SER A 644 12.92 -54.02 -1.93
N ASP A 645 12.29 -53.37 -0.93
CA ASP A 645 11.95 -54.05 0.34
C ASP A 645 10.95 -55.21 0.09
N PRO A 646 11.17 -56.38 0.68
CA PRO A 646 10.28 -57.51 0.50
C PRO A 646 8.81 -57.26 0.79
N ARG A 647 8.52 -56.36 1.73
CA ARG A 647 7.15 -55.96 2.09
C ARG A 647 6.45 -55.19 0.98
N ILE A 648 7.18 -54.36 0.23
CA ILE A 648 6.66 -53.64 -0.95
C ILE A 648 6.65 -54.57 -2.14
N ALA A 649 7.79 -55.23 -2.44
CA ALA A 649 7.95 -56.08 -3.61
C ALA A 649 6.91 -57.22 -3.65
N ASN A 650 6.65 -57.89 -2.54
CA ASN A 650 5.66 -58.98 -2.46
C ASN A 650 4.22 -58.47 -2.55
N SER A 651 3.93 -57.28 -2.00
CA SER A 651 2.58 -56.70 -2.04
C SER A 651 2.13 -56.31 -3.45
N PHE A 652 3.08 -56.02 -4.33
CA PHE A 652 2.86 -55.54 -5.69
C PHE A 652 3.53 -56.44 -6.75
N GLU A 653 3.82 -57.71 -6.42
CA GLU A 653 4.50 -58.65 -7.32
C GLU A 653 3.76 -58.84 -8.64
N GLU A 654 2.42 -58.87 -8.59
CA GLU A 654 1.56 -59.07 -9.76
C GLU A 654 1.32 -57.80 -10.57
N LEU A 655 1.66 -56.62 -10.02
CA LEU A 655 1.43 -55.35 -10.68
C LEU A 655 2.53 -55.04 -11.70
N THR A 656 2.18 -55.13 -12.98
CA THR A 656 3.09 -54.83 -14.09
C THR A 656 2.71 -53.53 -14.80
N VAL A 657 3.69 -52.90 -15.44
CA VAL A 657 3.47 -51.72 -16.27
C VAL A 657 2.71 -52.15 -17.55
N ASN A 658 1.66 -51.44 -17.90
CA ASN A 658 0.83 -51.73 -19.07
C ASN A 658 1.65 -52.05 -20.31
N ASN A 659 1.31 -53.18 -20.96
CA ASN A 659 1.95 -53.71 -22.17
C ASN A 659 3.44 -54.14 -22.03
N THR A 660 3.95 -54.31 -20.80
CA THR A 660 5.31 -54.80 -20.56
C THR A 660 5.33 -55.90 -19.51
N SER A 661 6.43 -56.65 -19.43
CA SER A 661 6.69 -57.64 -18.38
C SER A 661 7.44 -57.03 -17.17
N GLU A 662 7.66 -55.73 -17.16
CA GLU A 662 8.35 -55.04 -16.07
C GLU A 662 7.40 -54.88 -14.89
N THR A 663 7.82 -55.35 -13.70
CA THR A 663 7.05 -55.12 -12.47
C THR A 663 7.05 -53.61 -12.08
N MET A 664 5.97 -53.17 -11.47
CA MET A 664 5.81 -51.75 -11.07
C MET A 664 6.95 -51.29 -10.16
N CYS A 665 7.37 -52.12 -9.21
CA CYS A 665 8.50 -51.80 -8.33
C CYS A 665 9.80 -51.55 -9.11
N ARG A 666 10.13 -52.44 -10.07
CA ARG A 666 11.31 -52.23 -10.92
C ARG A 666 11.24 -50.96 -11.76
N TYR A 667 10.07 -50.69 -12.31
CA TYR A 667 9.86 -49.47 -13.07
C TYR A 667 10.11 -48.22 -12.21
N ILE A 668 9.53 -48.17 -11.00
CA ILE A 668 9.69 -47.03 -10.07
C ILE A 668 11.16 -46.91 -9.66
N GLU A 669 11.82 -47.97 -9.24
CA GLU A 669 13.24 -48.00 -8.87
C GLU A 669 14.12 -47.42 -9.99
N ARG A 670 13.92 -47.92 -11.23
CA ARG A 670 14.65 -47.46 -12.41
C ARG A 670 14.40 -45.98 -12.70
N LYS A 671 13.14 -45.51 -12.61
CA LYS A 671 12.78 -44.12 -12.85
C LYS A 671 13.35 -43.18 -11.77
N LEU A 672 13.23 -43.52 -10.49
CA LEU A 672 13.77 -42.71 -9.38
C LEU A 672 15.31 -42.69 -9.41
N THR A 673 15.97 -43.82 -9.71
CA THR A 673 17.43 -43.85 -9.89
C THR A 673 17.88 -43.01 -11.09
N SER A 674 17.16 -43.04 -12.19
CA SER A 674 17.42 -42.19 -13.35
C SER A 674 17.20 -40.69 -13.00
N ALA A 675 16.15 -40.39 -12.25
CA ALA A 675 15.87 -39.03 -11.79
C ALA A 675 16.98 -38.49 -10.87
N LEU A 676 17.45 -39.30 -9.92
CA LEU A 676 18.53 -38.91 -9.01
C LEU A 676 19.84 -38.63 -9.76
N ASN A 677 20.17 -39.44 -10.73
CA ASN A 677 21.33 -39.22 -11.60
C ASN A 677 21.20 -37.99 -12.49
N LYS A 678 19.99 -37.69 -12.97
CA LYS A 678 19.70 -36.52 -13.82
C LYS A 678 19.59 -35.25 -13.02
N TYR A 679 19.15 -35.36 -11.79
CA TYR A 679 18.89 -34.22 -10.88
C TYR A 679 19.64 -34.36 -9.54
N PRO A 680 20.97 -34.15 -9.51
CA PRO A 680 21.77 -34.26 -8.28
C PRO A 680 21.30 -33.34 -7.14
N ILE A 681 20.54 -32.27 -7.42
CA ILE A 681 19.90 -31.42 -6.42
C ILE A 681 18.93 -32.19 -5.49
N LEU A 682 18.45 -33.37 -5.90
CA LEU A 682 17.58 -34.23 -5.10
C LEU A 682 18.36 -35.17 -4.17
N SER A 683 19.71 -35.19 -4.24
CA SER A 683 20.55 -36.13 -3.50
C SER A 683 20.92 -35.61 -2.12
N GLY A 684 20.72 -36.45 -1.09
CA GLY A 684 21.17 -36.12 0.27
C GLY A 684 20.31 -35.09 1.02
N VAL A 685 20.92 -34.41 1.99
CA VAL A 685 20.24 -33.48 2.91
C VAL A 685 20.17 -32.07 2.37
N THR A 686 19.18 -31.30 2.80
CA THR A 686 19.08 -29.87 2.46
C THR A 686 20.31 -29.10 2.93
N ARG A 687 20.98 -28.38 2.03
CA ARG A 687 22.27 -27.75 2.27
C ARG A 687 22.18 -26.33 2.82
N PHE A 688 21.07 -25.63 2.65
CA PHE A 688 20.87 -24.26 3.13
C PHE A 688 19.71 -24.17 4.11
N ASP A 689 19.69 -23.09 4.90
CA ASP A 689 18.76 -22.96 6.00
C ASP A 689 17.48 -22.26 5.58
N ILE A 690 16.43 -23.03 5.24
CA ILE A 690 15.08 -22.51 4.98
C ILE A 690 14.19 -22.67 6.22
N GLY A 691 14.52 -23.60 7.10
CA GLY A 691 13.65 -24.03 8.20
C GLY A 691 13.32 -22.92 9.20
N SER A 692 14.27 -22.03 9.50
CA SER A 692 14.12 -20.89 10.42
C SER A 692 13.94 -19.55 9.70
N SER A 693 14.14 -19.50 8.38
CA SER A 693 14.10 -18.26 7.61
C SER A 693 12.67 -17.78 7.37
N ARG A 694 12.46 -16.47 7.35
CA ARG A 694 11.17 -15.82 7.12
C ARG A 694 11.08 -15.16 5.75
N ILE A 695 12.19 -14.60 5.27
CA ILE A 695 12.28 -14.01 3.93
C ILE A 695 13.17 -14.93 3.12
N VAL A 696 12.59 -15.60 2.11
CA VAL A 696 13.30 -16.60 1.29
C VAL A 696 12.99 -16.35 -0.17
N SER A 697 14.04 -16.21 -0.98
CA SER A 697 13.93 -16.18 -2.44
C SER A 697 14.75 -17.29 -3.06
N LEU A 698 14.11 -18.11 -3.90
CA LEU A 698 14.74 -19.15 -4.68
C LEU A 698 14.80 -18.74 -6.16
N ASP A 699 16.01 -18.59 -6.70
CA ASP A 699 16.25 -18.22 -8.08
C ASP A 699 16.44 -19.48 -8.93
N LEU A 700 15.55 -19.69 -9.90
CA LEU A 700 15.52 -20.85 -10.80
C LEU A 700 16.22 -20.59 -12.15
N ASP A 701 16.90 -19.47 -12.38
CA ASP A 701 17.49 -19.14 -13.68
C ASP A 701 18.42 -20.24 -14.21
N GLU A 702 19.33 -20.76 -13.38
CA GLU A 702 20.28 -21.81 -13.81
C GLU A 702 19.60 -23.12 -14.19
N VAL A 703 18.61 -23.53 -13.40
CA VAL A 703 17.88 -24.79 -13.66
C VAL A 703 16.87 -24.65 -14.79
N GLY A 704 16.45 -23.43 -15.11
CA GLY A 704 15.53 -23.09 -16.19
C GLY A 704 16.19 -22.93 -17.57
N LYS A 705 17.54 -22.94 -17.66
CA LYS A 705 18.27 -22.79 -18.94
C LYS A 705 18.11 -24.01 -19.87
N GLY A 706 17.93 -23.72 -21.14
CA GLY A 706 17.83 -24.71 -22.19
C GLY A 706 16.57 -24.62 -23.03
N VAL A 707 16.48 -25.37 -24.11
CA VAL A 707 15.37 -25.38 -25.09
C VAL A 707 14.82 -26.78 -25.23
N GLY A 708 13.52 -26.91 -25.50
CA GLY A 708 12.84 -28.17 -25.74
C GLY A 708 12.17 -28.78 -24.50
N GLU A 709 11.44 -29.86 -24.68
CA GLU A 709 10.61 -30.53 -23.66
C GLU A 709 11.38 -30.92 -22.40
N SER A 710 12.63 -31.36 -22.54
CA SER A 710 13.46 -31.75 -21.39
C SER A 710 13.78 -30.55 -20.47
N ALA A 711 13.98 -29.34 -21.03
CA ALA A 711 14.21 -28.12 -20.26
C ALA A 711 12.91 -27.65 -19.55
N VAL A 712 11.79 -27.72 -20.26
CA VAL A 712 10.46 -27.39 -19.66
C VAL A 712 10.14 -28.35 -18.53
N ARG A 713 10.35 -29.64 -18.71
CA ARG A 713 10.12 -30.66 -17.67
C ARG A 713 11.03 -30.44 -16.45
N ARG A 714 12.30 -30.09 -16.67
CA ARG A 714 13.22 -29.76 -15.58
C ARG A 714 12.76 -28.52 -14.81
N LEU A 715 12.40 -27.47 -15.53
CA LEU A 715 11.92 -26.23 -14.89
C LEU A 715 10.65 -26.49 -14.07
N ARG A 716 9.70 -27.25 -14.62
CA ARG A 716 8.47 -27.67 -13.90
C ARG A 716 8.80 -28.37 -12.58
N LEU A 717 9.70 -29.39 -12.66
CA LEU A 717 10.09 -30.15 -11.48
C LEU A 717 10.75 -29.28 -10.42
N MET A 718 11.65 -28.38 -10.84
CA MET A 718 12.35 -27.46 -9.93
C MET A 718 11.41 -26.43 -9.34
N TYR A 719 10.45 -25.94 -10.13
CA TYR A 719 9.41 -25.03 -9.62
C TYR A 719 8.54 -25.72 -8.56
N PHE A 720 8.12 -26.95 -8.81
CA PHE A 720 7.32 -27.73 -7.87
C PHE A 720 8.07 -28.00 -6.57
N LEU A 721 9.36 -28.36 -6.67
CA LEU A 721 10.25 -28.53 -5.53
C LEU A 721 10.40 -27.22 -4.72
N ALA A 722 10.67 -26.09 -5.40
CA ALA A 722 10.83 -24.79 -4.79
C ALA A 722 9.52 -24.34 -4.13
N TYR A 723 8.41 -24.46 -4.84
CA TYR A 723 7.08 -24.09 -4.35
C TYR A 723 6.75 -24.79 -3.03
N PHE A 724 6.86 -26.10 -3.00
CA PHE A 724 6.56 -26.86 -1.79
C PHE A 724 7.53 -26.52 -0.63
N THR A 725 8.81 -26.42 -0.95
CA THR A 725 9.84 -26.11 0.04
C THR A 725 9.54 -24.78 0.75
N LEU A 726 9.05 -23.80 0.01
CA LEU A 726 8.68 -22.48 0.55
C LEU A 726 7.33 -22.52 1.26
N THR A 727 6.33 -23.12 0.65
CA THR A 727 4.93 -22.94 1.07
C THR A 727 4.49 -23.89 2.18
N LYS A 728 5.16 -25.03 2.39
CA LYS A 728 4.78 -26.04 3.40
C LYS A 728 4.58 -25.49 4.80
N ARG A 729 5.28 -24.42 5.18
CA ARG A 729 5.13 -23.76 6.50
C ARG A 729 3.92 -22.85 6.57
N ILE A 730 3.69 -22.03 5.55
CA ILE A 730 2.64 -21.01 5.57
C ILE A 730 1.24 -21.60 5.38
N PHE A 731 1.14 -22.81 4.85
CA PHE A 731 -0.11 -23.57 4.73
C PHE A 731 -0.30 -24.57 5.88
N THR A 732 0.28 -24.31 7.03
CA THR A 732 0.11 -25.11 8.25
C THR A 732 -0.60 -24.28 9.32
N GLY A 733 -1.61 -24.84 9.97
CA GLY A 733 -2.44 -24.17 10.97
C GLY A 733 -2.84 -25.10 12.12
N LYS A 734 -3.74 -24.62 12.97
CA LYS A 734 -4.19 -25.34 14.20
C LYS A 734 -4.76 -26.73 13.93
N GLU A 735 -5.38 -26.92 12.76
CA GLU A 735 -5.91 -28.22 12.36
C GLU A 735 -4.86 -29.32 12.32
N HIS A 736 -3.59 -28.96 12.01
CA HIS A 736 -2.48 -29.91 11.96
C HIS A 736 -1.87 -30.21 13.32
N LEU A 737 -2.23 -29.49 14.40
CA LEU A 737 -1.66 -29.76 15.73
C LEU A 737 -1.97 -31.17 16.25
N SER A 738 -3.08 -31.77 15.84
CA SER A 738 -3.43 -33.14 16.21
C SER A 738 -2.54 -34.19 15.55
N GLU A 739 -1.98 -33.87 14.38
CA GLU A 739 -1.04 -34.73 13.64
C GLU A 739 0.40 -34.56 14.16
N MET A 740 0.71 -33.43 14.84
CA MET A 740 2.04 -33.09 15.35
C MET A 740 2.29 -33.77 16.71
N THR A 741 2.31 -35.08 16.71
CA THR A 741 2.62 -35.90 17.90
C THR A 741 4.10 -36.23 17.98
N SER A 742 4.70 -36.05 19.16
CA SER A 742 6.09 -36.43 19.40
C SER A 742 6.20 -37.93 19.70
N ASP A 743 7.17 -38.62 19.09
CA ASP A 743 7.55 -39.97 19.50
C ASP A 743 8.54 -39.91 20.66
N SER A 744 8.15 -40.44 21.80
CA SER A 744 8.96 -40.43 23.03
C SER A 744 9.95 -41.62 23.14
N SER A 745 10.15 -42.40 22.08
CA SER A 745 10.99 -43.61 22.10
C SER A 745 12.50 -43.35 22.09
N GLY A 746 12.96 -42.09 21.97
CA GLY A 746 14.36 -41.68 21.96
C GLY A 746 15.07 -41.75 23.32
N LEU A 747 16.41 -41.52 23.35
CA LEU A 747 17.19 -41.40 24.59
C LEU A 747 16.85 -40.16 25.40
N PHE A 748 16.43 -39.09 24.74
CA PHE A 748 16.11 -37.81 25.35
C PHE A 748 14.67 -37.39 25.00
N PRO A 749 13.64 -38.07 25.58
CA PRO A 749 12.26 -37.77 25.21
C PRO A 749 11.94 -36.29 25.43
N PHE A 750 11.27 -35.68 24.44
CA PHE A 750 10.90 -34.28 24.47
C PHE A 750 9.51 -34.08 23.84
N ASP A 751 8.66 -33.29 24.52
CA ASP A 751 7.33 -32.96 24.00
C ASP A 751 7.38 -31.68 23.19
N TYR A 752 7.20 -31.78 21.88
CA TYR A 752 7.22 -30.68 20.92
C TYR A 752 5.92 -29.88 20.85
N LYS A 753 4.87 -30.31 21.56
CA LYS A 753 3.53 -29.68 21.46
C LYS A 753 3.55 -28.20 21.77
N ALA A 754 4.28 -27.78 22.82
CA ALA A 754 4.40 -26.38 23.19
C ALA A 754 5.14 -25.56 22.10
N ILE A 755 6.15 -26.14 21.48
CA ILE A 755 6.92 -25.51 20.39
C ILE A 755 6.03 -25.36 19.15
N HIS A 756 5.35 -26.42 18.73
CA HIS A 756 4.44 -26.39 17.59
C HIS A 756 3.30 -25.38 17.79
N THR A 757 2.72 -25.33 19.00
CA THR A 757 1.68 -24.35 19.33
C THR A 757 2.20 -22.91 19.15
N LYS A 758 3.42 -22.62 19.62
CA LYS A 758 4.05 -21.30 19.44
C LYS A 758 4.34 -20.98 17.97
N ILE A 759 4.89 -21.95 17.22
CA ILE A 759 5.21 -21.78 15.79
C ILE A 759 3.93 -21.50 15.00
N ILE A 760 2.89 -22.28 15.21
CA ILE A 760 1.60 -22.11 14.53
C ILE A 760 0.97 -20.76 14.90
N ALA A 761 0.98 -20.39 16.20
CA ALA A 761 0.47 -19.09 16.63
C ALA A 761 1.25 -17.92 15.97
N SER A 762 2.57 -18.04 15.84
CA SER A 762 3.40 -17.08 15.11
C SER A 762 3.01 -17.02 13.61
N ILE A 763 2.86 -18.18 12.96
CA ILE A 763 2.48 -18.27 11.54
C ILE A 763 1.08 -17.67 11.30
N GLU A 764 0.10 -17.94 12.17
CA GLU A 764 -1.27 -17.42 12.05
C GLU A 764 -1.35 -15.90 12.22
N ARG A 765 -0.52 -15.34 13.11
CA ARG A 765 -0.50 -13.92 13.44
C ARG A 765 0.29 -13.08 12.45
N THR A 766 1.38 -13.62 11.92
CA THR A 766 2.31 -12.90 11.06
C THR A 766 1.78 -12.79 9.63
N PRO A 767 1.85 -11.63 8.98
CA PRO A 767 1.58 -11.47 7.56
C PRO A 767 2.45 -12.39 6.70
N LYS A 768 1.84 -12.94 5.64
CA LYS A 768 2.47 -13.95 4.78
C LYS A 768 2.28 -13.56 3.33
N ARG A 769 3.34 -13.65 2.55
CA ARG A 769 3.31 -13.42 1.11
C ARG A 769 3.98 -14.57 0.36
N PHE A 770 3.32 -15.04 -0.68
CA PHE A 770 3.93 -15.84 -1.73
C PHE A 770 4.02 -14.99 -3.00
N SER A 771 5.17 -14.98 -3.65
CA SER A 771 5.37 -14.25 -4.89
C SER A 771 6.09 -15.08 -5.95
N GLY A 772 5.71 -14.82 -7.21
CA GLY A 772 6.37 -15.42 -8.37
C GLY A 772 6.61 -14.35 -9.44
N ASP A 773 7.84 -14.27 -9.95
CA ASP A 773 8.17 -13.43 -11.10
C ASP A 773 8.34 -14.27 -12.38
N GLU A 774 8.31 -13.62 -13.53
CA GLU A 774 8.49 -14.21 -14.87
C GLU A 774 7.50 -15.36 -15.20
N MET A 775 6.23 -15.18 -14.82
CA MET A 775 5.17 -16.19 -14.99
C MET A 775 4.98 -16.68 -16.42
N HIS A 776 5.42 -15.91 -17.42
CA HIS A 776 5.37 -16.31 -18.82
C HIS A 776 6.18 -17.59 -19.12
N ARG A 777 7.19 -17.91 -18.29
CA ARG A 777 8.01 -19.14 -18.42
C ARG A 777 7.20 -20.43 -18.14
N PHE A 778 6.08 -20.28 -17.41
CA PHE A 778 5.18 -21.39 -17.07
C PHE A 778 3.92 -21.44 -17.95
N LYS A 779 3.80 -20.50 -18.92
CA LYS A 779 2.66 -20.44 -19.82
C LYS A 779 2.59 -21.74 -20.66
N GLY A 780 1.42 -22.40 -20.60
CA GLY A 780 1.21 -23.68 -21.27
C GLY A 780 1.61 -24.90 -20.45
N ASP A 781 2.12 -24.72 -19.22
CA ASP A 781 2.29 -25.79 -18.26
C ASP A 781 1.07 -25.90 -17.34
N PRO A 782 0.16 -26.88 -17.55
CA PRO A 782 -1.08 -26.98 -16.78
C PRO A 782 -0.82 -27.16 -15.28
N MET A 783 0.23 -27.86 -14.90
CA MET A 783 0.51 -28.21 -13.51
C MET A 783 1.08 -27.01 -12.74
N ALA A 784 2.02 -26.28 -13.32
CA ALA A 784 2.54 -25.07 -12.70
C ALA A 784 1.44 -24.01 -12.54
N MET A 785 0.56 -23.87 -13.54
CA MET A 785 -0.60 -22.98 -13.47
C MET A 785 -1.59 -23.41 -12.39
N GLN A 786 -1.86 -24.72 -12.27
CA GLN A 786 -2.74 -25.26 -11.25
C GLN A 786 -2.21 -25.01 -9.82
N LEU A 787 -0.90 -25.12 -9.60
CA LEU A 787 -0.29 -24.79 -8.29
C LEU A 787 -0.47 -23.33 -7.91
N GLN A 788 -0.36 -22.44 -8.89
CA GLN A 788 -0.56 -21.01 -8.64
C GLN A 788 -2.03 -20.68 -8.37
N GLU A 789 -2.93 -21.28 -9.15
CA GLU A 789 -4.37 -21.16 -8.89
C GLU A 789 -4.73 -21.70 -7.50
N LEU A 790 -4.15 -22.82 -7.09
CA LEU A 790 -4.28 -23.37 -5.75
C LEU A 790 -3.78 -22.38 -4.70
N SER A 791 -2.60 -21.78 -4.91
CA SER A 791 -2.07 -20.75 -4.00
C SER A 791 -3.04 -19.57 -3.83
N ILE A 792 -3.67 -19.12 -4.90
CA ILE A 792 -4.64 -18.04 -4.89
C ILE A 792 -5.91 -18.46 -4.12
N ARG A 793 -6.45 -19.64 -4.40
CA ARG A 793 -7.68 -20.15 -3.75
C ARG A 793 -7.46 -20.45 -2.27
N GLU A 794 -6.36 -21.11 -1.94
CA GLU A 794 -5.98 -21.46 -0.57
C GLU A 794 -5.47 -20.24 0.21
N GLY A 795 -4.87 -19.26 -0.47
CA GLY A 795 -4.30 -18.06 0.13
C GLY A 795 -5.29 -17.34 1.06
N ARG A 796 -6.55 -17.24 0.67
CA ARG A 796 -7.60 -16.64 1.51
C ARG A 796 -7.80 -17.39 2.82
N LYS A 797 -7.85 -18.73 2.79
CA LYS A 797 -8.02 -19.58 3.97
C LYS A 797 -6.86 -19.41 4.95
N TRP A 798 -5.65 -19.37 4.41
CA TRP A 798 -4.41 -19.29 5.19
C TRP A 798 -3.92 -17.86 5.43
N LYS A 799 -4.67 -16.87 4.94
CA LYS A 799 -4.28 -15.44 5.01
C LYS A 799 -2.92 -15.21 4.36
N VAL A 800 -2.73 -15.68 3.17
CA VAL A 800 -1.53 -15.48 2.35
C VAL A 800 -1.83 -14.45 1.27
N ASP A 801 -1.01 -13.43 1.16
CA ASP A 801 -0.97 -12.48 0.05
C ASP A 801 -0.20 -13.12 -1.11
N VAL A 802 -0.81 -13.18 -2.28
CA VAL A 802 -0.22 -13.78 -3.47
C VAL A 802 0.07 -12.70 -4.50
N ILE A 803 1.34 -12.56 -4.89
CA ILE A 803 1.76 -11.64 -5.95
C ILE A 803 2.38 -12.43 -7.10
N LEU A 804 1.83 -12.27 -8.28
CA LEU A 804 2.36 -12.87 -9.51
C LEU A 804 2.70 -11.77 -10.51
N ALA A 805 3.93 -11.81 -11.04
CA ALA A 805 4.41 -10.82 -11.98
C ALA A 805 4.76 -11.45 -13.34
N SER A 806 4.43 -10.77 -14.44
CA SER A 806 4.74 -11.21 -15.79
C SER A 806 4.90 -10.03 -16.77
N GLN A 807 5.38 -10.34 -17.98
CA GLN A 807 5.59 -9.33 -19.01
C GLN A 807 4.29 -8.98 -19.76
N ARG A 808 3.33 -9.88 -19.83
CA ARG A 808 2.06 -9.71 -20.56
C ARG A 808 0.87 -10.11 -19.71
N GLY A 809 -0.23 -9.40 -19.82
CA GLY A 809 -1.49 -9.75 -19.16
C GLY A 809 -2.03 -11.13 -19.56
N THR A 810 -1.81 -11.54 -20.82
CA THR A 810 -2.24 -12.85 -21.34
C THR A 810 -1.46 -14.05 -20.80
N ASP A 811 -0.45 -13.81 -19.98
CA ASP A 811 0.27 -14.91 -19.33
C ASP A 811 -0.52 -15.46 -18.14
N PHE A 812 -1.51 -14.70 -17.66
CA PHE A 812 -2.43 -15.13 -16.61
C PHE A 812 -3.71 -15.68 -17.21
N PRO A 813 -4.20 -16.87 -16.83
CA PRO A 813 -5.50 -17.41 -17.20
C PRO A 813 -6.63 -16.48 -16.72
N LYS A 814 -7.75 -16.45 -17.44
CA LYS A 814 -8.90 -15.61 -17.07
C LYS A 814 -9.46 -15.95 -15.70
N ASP A 815 -9.52 -17.22 -15.37
CA ASP A 815 -10.04 -17.71 -14.09
C ASP A 815 -9.21 -17.21 -12.91
N MET A 816 -7.90 -17.04 -13.09
CA MET A 816 -7.03 -16.45 -12.08
C MET A 816 -7.26 -14.95 -11.93
N ILE A 817 -7.51 -14.24 -13.04
CA ILE A 817 -7.75 -12.79 -13.02
C ILE A 817 -9.06 -12.44 -12.31
N GLU A 818 -10.08 -13.30 -12.43
CA GLU A 818 -11.35 -13.12 -11.72
C GLU A 818 -11.19 -13.18 -10.19
N LEU A 819 -10.10 -13.75 -9.70
CA LEU A 819 -9.76 -13.79 -8.27
C LEU A 819 -8.86 -12.63 -7.84
N ALA A 820 -8.42 -11.77 -8.78
CA ALA A 820 -7.55 -10.66 -8.48
C ALA A 820 -8.25 -9.59 -7.65
N THR A 821 -7.60 -9.13 -6.60
CA THR A 821 -8.01 -7.94 -5.85
C THR A 821 -7.21 -6.71 -6.27
N ASP A 822 -6.02 -6.92 -6.78
CA ASP A 822 -5.14 -5.84 -7.24
C ASP A 822 -4.53 -6.18 -8.61
N VAL A 823 -4.48 -5.19 -9.49
CA VAL A 823 -3.73 -5.28 -10.75
C VAL A 823 -2.86 -4.03 -10.89
N VAL A 824 -1.59 -4.23 -11.18
CA VAL A 824 -0.63 -3.16 -11.41
C VAL A 824 -0.09 -3.29 -12.82
N ILE A 825 -0.22 -2.22 -13.61
CA ILE A 825 0.28 -2.15 -14.98
C ILE A 825 1.40 -1.12 -15.05
N LEU A 826 2.55 -1.55 -15.53
CA LEU A 826 3.78 -0.76 -15.64
C LEU A 826 4.19 -0.58 -17.10
N GLY A 827 4.77 0.57 -17.41
CA GLY A 827 5.36 0.85 -18.70
C GLY A 827 4.38 0.95 -19.86
N ARG A 828 4.84 1.50 -20.97
CA ARG A 828 4.06 1.66 -22.19
C ARG A 828 4.18 0.42 -23.07
N GLY A 829 3.06 -0.17 -23.43
CA GLY A 829 2.99 -1.24 -24.43
C GLY A 829 2.77 -0.70 -25.84
N ASN A 830 2.92 -1.58 -26.85
CA ASN A 830 2.44 -1.29 -28.21
C ASN A 830 0.89 -1.43 -28.26
N GLU A 831 0.25 -0.98 -29.35
CA GLU A 831 -1.22 -1.01 -29.47
C GLU A 831 -1.81 -2.40 -29.29
N ALA A 832 -1.13 -3.46 -29.73
CA ALA A 832 -1.57 -4.84 -29.52
C ALA A 832 -1.58 -5.23 -28.03
N ASN A 833 -0.54 -4.82 -27.29
CA ASN A 833 -0.49 -5.02 -25.84
C ASN A 833 -1.57 -4.20 -25.11
N ILE A 834 -1.79 -2.94 -25.53
CA ILE A 834 -2.83 -2.09 -24.94
C ILE A 834 -4.21 -2.70 -25.16
N ALA A 835 -4.53 -3.15 -26.37
CA ALA A 835 -5.80 -3.82 -26.69
C ALA A 835 -5.95 -5.12 -25.85
N SER A 836 -4.88 -5.89 -25.74
CA SER A 836 -4.84 -7.10 -24.92
C SER A 836 -5.11 -6.80 -23.44
N LEU A 837 -4.42 -5.83 -22.84
CA LEU A 837 -4.61 -5.42 -21.45
C LEU A 837 -6.02 -4.90 -21.21
N THR A 838 -6.54 -4.11 -22.15
CA THR A 838 -7.90 -3.56 -22.08
C THR A 838 -8.95 -4.66 -22.01
N ASN A 839 -8.86 -5.64 -22.89
CA ASN A 839 -9.82 -6.73 -22.93
C ASN A 839 -9.68 -7.70 -21.75
N HIS A 840 -8.44 -7.91 -21.29
CA HIS A 840 -8.12 -8.90 -20.25
C HIS A 840 -8.51 -8.40 -18.86
N PHE A 841 -8.18 -7.14 -18.55
CA PHE A 841 -8.46 -6.52 -17.25
C PHE A 841 -9.69 -5.60 -17.26
N LYS A 842 -10.42 -5.51 -18.38
CA LYS A 842 -11.60 -4.64 -18.55
C LYS A 842 -11.28 -3.19 -18.17
N LEU A 843 -10.19 -2.66 -18.75
CA LEU A 843 -9.74 -1.31 -18.43
C LEU A 843 -10.74 -0.27 -18.97
N PRO A 844 -11.09 0.74 -18.18
CA PRO A 844 -11.93 1.85 -18.63
C PRO A 844 -11.18 2.72 -19.63
N SER A 845 -11.93 3.45 -20.46
CA SER A 845 -11.40 4.25 -21.58
C SER A 845 -10.35 5.29 -21.17
N ASN A 846 -10.52 5.90 -20.00
CA ASN A 846 -9.58 6.86 -19.42
C ASN A 846 -8.19 6.23 -19.13
N LEU A 847 -8.13 5.06 -18.54
CA LEU A 847 -6.87 4.37 -18.29
C LEU A 847 -6.23 3.85 -19.58
N VAL A 848 -7.04 3.46 -20.58
CA VAL A 848 -6.53 3.10 -21.91
C VAL A 848 -5.80 4.28 -22.56
N GLU A 849 -6.33 5.49 -22.44
CA GLU A 849 -5.65 6.67 -22.94
C GLU A 849 -4.38 7.00 -22.15
N ARG A 850 -4.40 6.83 -20.82
CA ARG A 850 -3.20 6.96 -20.01
C ARG A 850 -2.11 5.97 -20.45
N LEU A 851 -2.48 4.73 -20.78
CA LEU A 851 -1.56 3.75 -21.35
C LEU A 851 -0.92 4.23 -22.66
N ARG A 852 -1.67 4.92 -23.51
CA ARG A 852 -1.18 5.45 -24.79
C ARG A 852 -0.30 6.69 -24.65
N SER A 853 -0.73 7.63 -23.80
CA SER A 853 -0.16 8.98 -23.77
C SER A 853 0.76 9.28 -22.61
N SER A 854 0.51 8.68 -21.43
CA SER A 854 1.08 9.14 -20.18
C SER A 854 2.04 8.16 -19.52
N MET A 855 1.99 6.87 -19.88
CA MET A 855 2.91 5.87 -19.35
C MET A 855 4.33 6.10 -19.88
N ARG A 856 5.28 6.11 -18.96
CA ARG A 856 6.70 6.37 -19.25
C ARG A 856 7.58 5.30 -18.59
N ARG A 857 8.80 5.14 -19.10
CA ARG A 857 9.84 4.38 -18.40
C ARG A 857 10.18 5.09 -17.07
N PRO A 858 10.67 4.36 -16.06
CA PRO A 858 11.14 4.98 -14.82
C PRO A 858 12.13 6.12 -15.11
N ASN A 859 11.98 7.23 -14.41
CA ASN A 859 12.83 8.41 -14.52
C ASN A 859 12.94 9.10 -13.14
N LYS A 860 13.59 10.27 -13.07
CA LYS A 860 13.75 11.08 -11.86
C LYS A 860 12.44 11.50 -11.17
N ASP A 861 11.30 11.42 -11.85
CA ASP A 861 9.98 11.70 -11.28
C ASP A 861 9.28 10.43 -10.78
N GLY A 862 9.95 9.29 -10.87
CA GLY A 862 9.46 7.96 -10.50
C GLY A 862 8.95 7.15 -11.70
N SER A 863 8.34 6.01 -11.41
CA SER A 863 7.68 5.14 -12.37
C SER A 863 6.19 5.44 -12.43
N THR A 864 5.63 5.58 -13.63
CA THR A 864 4.17 5.68 -13.80
C THR A 864 3.53 4.31 -13.69
N VAL A 865 2.44 4.22 -12.93
CA VAL A 865 1.73 2.97 -12.70
C VAL A 865 0.22 3.17 -12.87
N ILE A 866 -0.46 2.19 -13.44
CA ILE A 866 -1.92 2.06 -13.37
C ILE A 866 -2.22 1.00 -12.34
N THR A 867 -3.09 1.33 -11.38
CA THR A 867 -3.53 0.40 -10.34
C THR A 867 -5.03 0.19 -10.41
N LEU A 868 -5.45 -1.06 -10.40
CA LEU A 868 -6.84 -1.46 -10.15
C LEU A 868 -6.85 -2.12 -8.78
N ILE A 869 -7.64 -1.62 -7.85
CA ILE A 869 -7.70 -2.12 -6.47
C ILE A 869 -9.16 -2.33 -6.10
N GLU A 870 -9.50 -3.55 -5.69
CA GLU A 870 -10.84 -3.89 -5.18
C GLU A 870 -10.85 -3.79 -3.66
N THR A 871 -11.79 -3.01 -3.13
CA THR A 871 -12.08 -2.95 -1.69
C THR A 871 -13.53 -3.33 -1.43
N ASP A 872 -13.89 -3.53 -0.18
CA ASP A 872 -15.28 -3.83 0.23
C ASP A 872 -16.28 -2.74 -0.16
N LYS A 873 -15.84 -1.51 -0.37
CA LYS A 873 -16.68 -0.35 -0.65
C LYS A 873 -16.61 0.13 -2.10
N ALA A 874 -15.45 0.01 -2.75
CA ALA A 874 -15.28 0.55 -4.08
C ALA A 874 -14.13 -0.14 -4.84
N ARG A 875 -14.23 -0.10 -6.16
CA ARG A 875 -13.14 -0.39 -7.06
C ARG A 875 -12.39 0.90 -7.40
N TRP A 876 -11.08 0.90 -7.16
CA TRP A 876 -10.19 2.01 -7.43
C TRP A 876 -9.45 1.77 -8.74
N GLU A 877 -9.49 2.74 -9.63
CA GLU A 877 -8.92 2.69 -10.99
C GLU A 877 -8.06 3.94 -11.20
N LEU A 878 -6.79 3.87 -10.78
CA LEU A 878 -5.95 5.04 -10.59
C LEU A 878 -4.72 5.05 -11.50
N PHE A 879 -4.35 6.23 -11.98
CA PHE A 879 -3.07 6.51 -12.60
C PHE A 879 -2.17 7.26 -11.62
N LEU A 880 -1.08 6.65 -11.21
CA LEU A 880 -0.24 7.10 -10.10
C LEU A 880 1.24 7.11 -10.47
N TYR A 881 2.04 7.70 -9.59
CA TYR A 881 3.50 7.67 -9.61
C TYR A 881 4.02 6.90 -8.40
N SER A 882 4.87 5.92 -8.64
CA SER A 882 5.61 5.17 -7.63
C SER A 882 7.05 5.69 -7.57
N MET A 883 7.51 6.08 -6.39
CA MET A 883 8.81 6.72 -6.19
C MET A 883 9.58 6.04 -5.06
N TYR A 884 10.87 5.88 -5.24
CA TYR A 884 11.78 5.35 -4.23
C TYR A 884 13.04 6.21 -4.18
N GLY A 885 13.73 6.19 -3.04
CA GLY A 885 15.01 6.86 -2.89
C GLY A 885 16.15 6.10 -3.59
N PRO A 886 17.27 6.80 -3.90
CA PRO A 886 18.43 6.19 -4.55
C PRO A 886 18.97 4.95 -3.83
N SER A 887 19.00 4.93 -2.50
CA SER A 887 19.46 3.76 -1.72
C SER A 887 18.63 2.51 -2.00
N PHE A 888 17.30 2.66 -2.08
CA PHE A 888 16.41 1.56 -2.43
C PHE A 888 16.57 1.13 -3.89
N LEU A 889 16.70 2.09 -4.82
CA LEU A 889 16.91 1.82 -6.23
C LEU A 889 18.21 1.04 -6.46
N TRP A 890 19.33 1.50 -5.88
CA TRP A 890 20.61 0.78 -5.95
C TRP A 890 20.57 -0.60 -5.30
N ALA A 891 19.84 -0.75 -4.19
CA ALA A 891 19.67 -2.07 -3.58
C ALA A 891 18.93 -3.03 -4.52
N THR A 892 17.89 -2.58 -5.21
CA THR A 892 16.93 -3.42 -5.93
C THR A 892 17.06 -3.41 -7.45
N THR A 893 18.01 -2.64 -8.03
CA THR A 893 18.24 -2.63 -9.48
C THR A 893 18.64 -4.01 -9.99
N SER A 894 18.09 -4.37 -11.15
CA SER A 894 18.41 -5.58 -11.91
C SER A 894 18.91 -5.30 -13.32
N THR A 895 19.16 -4.01 -13.65
CA THR A 895 19.76 -3.61 -14.91
C THR A 895 21.17 -4.16 -14.99
N ARG A 896 21.57 -4.69 -16.16
CA ARG A 896 22.86 -5.35 -16.34
C ARG A 896 24.04 -4.48 -15.92
N ASP A 897 24.11 -3.28 -16.46
CA ASP A 897 25.25 -2.37 -16.26
C ASP A 897 25.34 -1.90 -14.78
N ASP A 898 24.22 -1.51 -14.19
CA ASP A 898 24.14 -1.17 -12.77
C ASP A 898 24.56 -2.34 -11.88
N THR A 899 24.11 -3.57 -12.22
CA THR A 899 24.41 -4.76 -11.44
C THR A 899 25.89 -5.12 -11.49
N ILE A 900 26.54 -5.01 -12.65
CA ILE A 900 27.98 -5.25 -12.80
C ILE A 900 28.78 -4.31 -11.88
N VAL A 901 28.51 -3.01 -11.97
CA VAL A 901 29.23 -2.01 -11.16
C VAL A 901 28.92 -2.19 -9.67
N LYS A 902 27.67 -2.36 -9.32
CA LYS A 902 27.24 -2.61 -7.94
C LYS A 902 27.90 -3.84 -7.33
N ASP A 903 27.84 -4.99 -8.01
CA ASP A 903 28.38 -6.25 -7.49
C ASP A 903 29.92 -6.15 -7.35
N ALA A 904 30.62 -5.52 -8.28
CA ALA A 904 32.07 -5.28 -8.17
C ALA A 904 32.43 -4.37 -6.97
N LEU A 905 31.64 -3.34 -6.72
CA LEU A 905 31.86 -2.46 -5.54
C LEU A 905 31.51 -3.17 -4.23
N ILE A 906 30.46 -4.00 -4.22
CA ILE A 906 30.08 -4.81 -3.05
C ILE A 906 31.19 -5.80 -2.69
N GLU A 907 31.79 -6.44 -3.68
CA GLU A 907 32.91 -7.39 -3.47
C GLU A 907 34.10 -6.73 -2.82
N LYS A 908 34.43 -5.47 -3.20
CA LYS A 908 35.61 -4.75 -2.70
C LYS A 908 35.37 -4.01 -1.38
N LEU A 909 34.17 -3.42 -1.19
CA LEU A 909 33.88 -2.48 -0.10
C LEU A 909 32.85 -2.98 0.90
N GLY A 910 32.15 -4.06 0.59
CA GLY A 910 30.99 -4.53 1.34
C GLY A 910 29.70 -3.82 0.94
N SER A 911 28.55 -4.45 1.22
CA SER A 911 27.22 -4.05 0.69
C SER A 911 26.78 -2.65 1.12
N GLN A 912 26.92 -2.30 2.41
CA GLN A 912 26.49 -1.02 2.95
C GLN A 912 27.34 0.14 2.40
N THR A 913 28.66 0.01 2.45
CA THR A 913 29.61 1.04 1.98
C THR A 913 29.45 1.26 0.47
N ALA A 914 29.35 0.18 -0.32
CA ALA A 914 29.15 0.26 -1.76
C ALA A 914 27.83 1.00 -2.11
N ARG A 915 26.74 0.71 -1.38
CA ARG A 915 25.46 1.40 -1.60
C ARG A 915 25.55 2.90 -1.27
N GLN A 916 26.16 3.26 -0.15
CA GLN A 916 26.36 4.67 0.23
C GLN A 916 27.19 5.42 -0.82
N LEU A 917 28.28 4.81 -1.30
CA LEU A 917 29.12 5.38 -2.34
C LEU A 917 28.35 5.58 -3.66
N LEU A 918 27.54 4.59 -4.06
CA LEU A 918 26.73 4.68 -5.27
C LEU A 918 25.66 5.78 -5.17
N VAL A 919 25.06 5.97 -4.01
CA VAL A 919 24.10 7.06 -3.76
C VAL A 919 24.77 8.42 -3.84
N GLU A 920 25.97 8.55 -3.29
CA GLU A 920 26.74 9.79 -3.31
C GLU A 920 27.18 10.17 -4.73
N LEU A 921 27.71 9.22 -5.50
CA LEU A 921 28.21 9.47 -6.85
C LEU A 921 27.09 9.53 -7.90
N TYR A 922 26.09 8.67 -7.75
CA TYR A 922 25.00 8.49 -8.73
C TYR A 922 23.63 8.56 -8.07
N PRO A 923 23.19 9.76 -7.65
CA PRO A 923 21.93 9.96 -6.90
C PRO A 923 20.66 9.71 -7.72
N SER A 924 20.78 9.45 -9.02
CA SER A 924 19.65 9.01 -9.88
C SER A 924 19.19 7.57 -9.56
N GLY A 925 20.05 6.77 -8.89
CA GLY A 925 19.80 5.34 -8.62
C GLY A 925 20.10 4.42 -9.80
N ASN A 926 20.77 4.92 -10.85
CA ASN A 926 21.25 4.18 -12.01
C ASN A 926 22.47 4.86 -12.63
N LEU A 927 23.10 4.22 -13.63
CA LEU A 927 24.27 4.71 -14.35
C LEU A 927 23.96 5.35 -15.70
N ASP A 928 22.71 5.45 -16.10
CA ASP A 928 22.32 5.85 -17.47
C ASP A 928 22.98 7.18 -17.88
N ASP A 929 22.86 8.21 -17.07
CA ASP A 929 23.42 9.54 -17.34
C ASP A 929 24.97 9.50 -17.45
N GLU A 930 25.64 8.76 -16.56
CA GLU A 930 27.11 8.63 -16.54
C GLU A 930 27.62 7.85 -17.75
N ILE A 931 26.95 6.75 -18.10
CA ILE A 931 27.28 5.96 -19.28
C ILE A 931 27.11 6.79 -20.55
N ASP A 932 26.03 7.54 -20.66
CA ASP A 932 25.79 8.42 -21.81
C ASP A 932 26.83 9.54 -21.91
N ASP A 933 27.22 10.13 -20.78
CA ASP A 933 28.23 11.18 -20.77
C ASP A 933 29.61 10.62 -21.16
N ARG A 934 29.97 9.42 -20.70
CA ARG A 934 31.23 8.77 -21.09
C ARG A 934 31.21 8.38 -22.57
N ARG A 935 30.15 7.84 -23.08
CA ARG A 935 29.95 7.55 -24.51
C ARG A 935 30.12 8.81 -25.35
N ARG A 936 29.53 9.95 -24.98
CA ARG A 936 29.66 11.24 -25.67
C ARG A 936 31.11 11.72 -25.67
N ARG A 937 31.82 11.62 -24.54
CA ARG A 937 33.25 12.00 -24.43
C ARG A 937 34.13 11.15 -25.35
N GLU A 938 33.89 9.84 -25.41
CA GLU A 938 34.61 8.93 -26.32
C GLU A 938 34.30 9.22 -27.79
N GLN A 939 33.05 9.49 -28.12
CA GLN A 939 32.66 9.90 -29.49
C GLN A 939 33.35 11.20 -29.93
N VAL A 940 33.43 12.18 -29.06
CA VAL A 940 34.14 13.44 -29.34
C VAL A 940 35.64 13.19 -29.55
N LEU A 941 36.23 12.27 -28.78
CA LEU A 941 37.67 11.94 -28.90
C LEU A 941 38.00 11.06 -30.11
N SER A 942 37.06 10.20 -30.55
CA SER A 942 37.28 9.23 -31.64
C SER A 942 36.86 9.72 -33.04
N ASN A 943 36.16 10.85 -33.16
CA ASN A 943 35.63 11.39 -34.41
C ASN A 943 34.72 10.39 -35.20
N THR A 944 34.13 9.39 -34.56
CA THR A 944 33.28 8.37 -35.16
C THR A 944 31.81 8.72 -35.04
N SER A 945 31.04 8.48 -36.10
CA SER A 945 29.59 8.72 -36.17
C SER A 945 28.82 7.69 -35.39
N ILE A 946 27.66 8.13 -34.88
CA ILE A 946 26.65 7.46 -34.10
C ILE A 946 26.49 5.96 -34.43
N ALA A 947 26.84 5.08 -33.54
CA ALA A 947 26.42 3.71 -33.54
C ALA A 947 25.08 3.56 -32.83
N ASP A 948 24.25 2.65 -33.29
CA ASP A 948 22.86 2.41 -32.86
C ASP A 948 22.65 2.38 -31.35
N GLU A 949 21.54 2.96 -30.90
CA GLU A 949 21.09 3.05 -29.51
C GLU A 949 20.84 1.70 -28.81
N GLN A 950 21.15 0.56 -29.46
CA GLN A 950 20.89 -0.80 -28.94
C GLN A 950 22.17 -1.61 -28.62
N GLU A 951 23.36 -1.06 -28.77
CA GLU A 951 24.58 -1.78 -28.39
C GLU A 951 24.80 -1.82 -26.87
N GLU A 952 25.15 -3.02 -26.37
CA GLU A 952 25.57 -3.23 -24.98
C GLU A 952 26.68 -2.25 -24.58
N THR A 953 26.63 -1.76 -23.35
CA THR A 953 27.67 -0.84 -22.85
C THR A 953 29.03 -1.53 -22.87
N PRO A 954 30.05 -0.93 -23.50
CA PRO A 954 31.39 -1.53 -23.56
C PRO A 954 31.96 -1.77 -22.14
N THR A 955 32.55 -2.92 -21.92
CA THR A 955 33.06 -3.33 -20.60
C THR A 955 34.07 -2.33 -20.04
N HIS A 956 34.92 -1.70 -20.90
CA HIS A 956 35.90 -0.73 -20.46
C HIS A 956 35.30 0.54 -19.84
N ILE A 957 34.07 0.93 -20.22
CA ILE A 957 33.36 2.05 -19.61
C ILE A 957 32.93 1.68 -18.19
N LEU A 958 32.40 0.48 -18.00
CA LEU A 958 31.99 -0.02 -16.68
C LEU A 958 33.20 -0.19 -15.76
N ASP A 959 34.32 -0.75 -16.27
CA ASP A 959 35.55 -0.88 -15.51
C ASP A 959 36.11 0.49 -15.09
N ALA A 960 36.05 1.49 -15.96
CA ALA A 960 36.47 2.85 -15.64
C ALA A 960 35.56 3.49 -14.56
N ILE A 961 34.26 3.22 -14.59
CA ILE A 961 33.31 3.66 -13.54
C ILE A 961 33.66 3.03 -12.18
N ILE A 962 33.95 1.74 -12.17
CA ILE A 962 34.33 0.99 -10.96
C ILE A 962 35.62 1.56 -10.37
N ASP A 963 36.65 1.74 -11.20
CA ASP A 963 37.95 2.25 -10.76
C ASP A 963 37.86 3.70 -10.26
N ASP A 964 37.14 4.58 -10.93
CA ASP A 964 36.92 5.95 -10.49
C ASP A 964 36.14 6.02 -9.16
N SER A 965 35.12 5.16 -8.98
CA SER A 965 34.36 5.07 -7.73
C SER A 965 35.22 4.62 -6.57
N ILE A 966 36.12 3.64 -6.79
CA ILE A 966 37.05 3.15 -5.75
C ILE A 966 38.09 4.24 -5.39
N ARG A 967 38.67 4.93 -6.40
CA ARG A 967 39.58 6.02 -6.16
C ARG A 967 38.92 7.17 -5.39
N TYR A 968 37.67 7.45 -5.66
CA TYR A 968 36.90 8.45 -4.92
C TYR A 968 36.75 8.03 -3.46
N TYR A 969 36.36 6.81 -3.20
CA TYR A 969 36.23 6.26 -1.84
C TYR A 969 37.57 6.30 -1.08
N GLU A 970 38.67 5.88 -1.71
CA GLU A 970 40.00 5.90 -1.08
C GLU A 970 40.43 7.33 -0.71
N ARG A 971 40.11 8.33 -1.53
CA ARG A 971 40.42 9.74 -1.23
C ARG A 971 39.57 10.31 -0.11
N THR A 972 38.30 9.95 -0.03
CA THR A 972 37.34 10.46 0.99
C THR A 972 37.53 9.74 2.32
N SER A 973 37.90 8.47 2.32
CA SER A 973 38.17 7.70 3.55
C SER A 973 39.51 8.03 4.21
N LEU A 974 40.42 8.73 3.52
CA LEU A 974 41.71 9.22 4.02
C LEU A 974 41.65 10.66 4.57
N GLN A 975 40.53 11.36 4.37
CA GLN A 975 40.22 12.67 4.97
C GLN A 975 39.32 12.51 6.20
#